data_05818f19524855d0d737180313a98d72
#
_entry.id   05818f19524855d0d737180313a98d72
#
_cell.length_a   1.000
_cell.length_b   1.000
_cell.length_c   1.000
_cell.angle_alpha   90.00
_cell.angle_beta   90.00
_cell.angle_gamma   90.00
#
_symmetry.space_group_name_H-M   'P 1'
#
loop_
_entity.id
_entity.type
_entity.pdbx_description
1 polymer ?
#
loop_
_entity_poly.entity_id
_entity_poly.type
_entity_poly.pdbx_seq_one_letter_code
_entity_poly.pdbx_strand_id
1 'polypeptide(L)'
;MLRAVRLKFLFLFILTIIAIVFVLPSVTGELPGWWEKHVSRGLKLGLDLKGGMHLILQVDMESAIGNALNRDATDMKELAQKRGLAVKVGDVSKEALPVTLVNKDEQAAFQKFLKEEFPHLTAGEPQRQDGSLAFVLSLNPDEISQLRERTLSQSLEVLRNRIDQFGVTEPVLVRQGSDQIVVQLPGVQDPQRALDLIGQTAQLEFKLVDDQAQVNLPELIEQALKTGALKPGYAREQLNQALADKIPADDEIYIEKSVNRDTGRLESKPLLLKKKVLLTGAAIKNATVRIGDYNEPYVSVDFNSRGASEFGKITGENVKRRLAIILDGMVRSAPVIQERIGGGKAQITGSYTPAEAHDLAIVLRAGALPATVKIVQNITVGPTLGADSIKKGLTAGLLGTLLVIGFMIFYYRFSGLVADYAMILNVILLLGALSLLGATLTLPGIAGIILSIGMAVDSNVLIYERMREEFHAGKPLKAAIDGGYDKAFWTIIDSHVTTLITACALFLFGTGPIKGFAVTLSLGVILNLFTALFGTRVVYDWLLIKRWLKKLSFFEFFKQRNIDFVGWRHYAFVLSGALCLLGIVAFVQLSRGYGNLGVEFSGGALVEMTATKPFTVNAVRDILSREGWGHAEIQQIEGGKELMVKLKKSEASVGQISEHLADMLNKAMPDNQFKVIGKQEIGASISGDLRNKAIVAIIISMLGIIIYIAWRFEFIFGIGATIATFHDVLAVLGIFYLFHVEITLLVVTALLTLAGYSLTDTVVVFDRIRENLARKRGKLGEIINLSVNEVLSRTIITSSTVFLVVLALYFFGGVVLRDFALAMILGVLVGTYSSIFVASPIVYAWRKESKRVEVKREKVIELEAQKQRREEKKTTKPAPKKKSGKK
;
A
#
# COMPACT_ATOMS: atom_id res chain seq x y z
N MET A 1 -35.25 -17.44 -33.90
CA MET A 1 -34.72 -16.14 -33.53
C MET A 1 -35.37 -15.56 -32.27
N LEU A 2 -36.71 -15.40 -32.22
CA LEU A 2 -37.39 -14.83 -31.05
C LEU A 2 -37.19 -15.60 -29.75
N ARG A 3 -37.17 -16.95 -29.76
CA ARG A 3 -36.88 -17.81 -28.60
C ARG A 3 -35.45 -17.58 -28.08
N ALA A 4 -34.47 -17.51 -28.97
CA ALA A 4 -33.06 -17.29 -28.57
C ALA A 4 -32.86 -15.92 -27.92
N VAL A 5 -33.50 -14.86 -28.44
CA VAL A 5 -33.41 -13.53 -27.84
C VAL A 5 -34.09 -13.48 -26.47
N ARG A 6 -35.26 -14.14 -26.33
CA ARG A 6 -35.96 -14.26 -25.02
C ARG A 6 -35.07 -14.97 -23.98
N LEU A 7 -34.39 -16.06 -24.35
CA LEU A 7 -33.46 -16.77 -23.46
C LEU A 7 -32.28 -15.90 -23.03
N LYS A 8 -31.72 -15.12 -23.97
CA LYS A 8 -30.64 -14.16 -23.65
C LYS A 8 -31.12 -13.06 -22.70
N PHE A 9 -32.35 -12.52 -22.90
CA PHE A 9 -32.96 -11.58 -21.97
C PHE A 9 -33.19 -12.17 -20.59
N LEU A 10 -33.71 -13.39 -20.53
CA LEU A 10 -33.92 -14.09 -19.27
C LEU A 10 -32.60 -14.31 -18.52
N PHE A 11 -31.57 -14.69 -19.25
CA PHE A 11 -30.20 -14.81 -18.66
C PHE A 11 -29.70 -13.50 -18.08
N LEU A 12 -29.79 -12.37 -18.83
CA LEU A 12 -29.42 -11.04 -18.31
C LEU A 12 -30.24 -10.65 -17.08
N PHE A 13 -31.56 -10.90 -17.14
CA PHE A 13 -32.46 -10.58 -16.03
C PHE A 13 -32.12 -11.38 -14.76
N ILE A 14 -31.88 -12.69 -14.89
CA ILE A 14 -31.48 -13.53 -13.77
C ILE A 14 -30.15 -13.07 -13.21
N LEU A 15 -29.16 -12.77 -14.06
CA LEU A 15 -27.86 -12.28 -13.63
C LEU A 15 -27.96 -10.95 -12.89
N THR A 16 -28.82 -10.04 -13.37
CA THR A 16 -29.09 -8.76 -12.72
C THR A 16 -29.74 -8.94 -11.35
N ILE A 17 -30.73 -9.84 -11.25
CA ILE A 17 -31.37 -10.17 -9.96
C ILE A 17 -30.36 -10.74 -8.99
N ILE A 18 -29.51 -11.67 -9.43
CA ILE A 18 -28.46 -12.25 -8.59
C ILE A 18 -27.56 -11.12 -8.07
N ALA A 19 -27.08 -10.23 -8.94
CA ALA A 19 -26.24 -9.11 -8.54
C ALA A 19 -26.91 -8.21 -7.49
N ILE A 20 -28.19 -7.85 -7.72
CA ILE A 20 -28.97 -7.03 -6.77
C ILE A 20 -29.13 -7.74 -5.42
N VAL A 21 -29.44 -9.05 -5.43
CA VAL A 21 -29.58 -9.86 -4.22
C VAL A 21 -28.30 -9.83 -3.37
N PHE A 22 -27.14 -9.92 -3.99
CA PHE A 22 -25.85 -9.86 -3.28
C PHE A 22 -25.53 -8.46 -2.73
N VAL A 23 -25.99 -7.40 -3.35
CA VAL A 23 -25.78 -6.01 -2.92
C VAL A 23 -26.81 -5.55 -1.88
N LEU A 24 -27.98 -6.18 -1.83
CA LEU A 24 -29.13 -5.76 -1.02
C LEU A 24 -28.79 -5.47 0.46
N PRO A 25 -27.95 -6.27 1.17
CA PRO A 25 -27.59 -5.97 2.56
C PRO A 25 -26.87 -4.63 2.75
N SER A 26 -26.17 -4.16 1.72
CA SER A 26 -25.45 -2.87 1.77
C SER A 26 -26.36 -1.66 1.66
N VAL A 27 -27.60 -1.85 1.19
CA VAL A 27 -28.56 -0.77 0.95
C VAL A 27 -29.64 -0.73 2.03
N THR A 28 -30.12 -1.89 2.50
CA THR A 28 -31.28 -2.01 3.38
C THR A 28 -30.94 -2.03 4.87
N GLY A 29 -29.67 -2.22 5.26
CA GLY A 29 -29.15 -2.13 6.64
C GLY A 29 -29.59 -3.23 7.60
N GLU A 30 -30.83 -3.75 7.52
CA GLU A 30 -31.36 -4.78 8.42
C GLU A 30 -32.06 -5.88 7.60
N LEU A 31 -31.35 -6.95 7.36
CA LEU A 31 -31.92 -8.18 6.80
C LEU A 31 -31.94 -9.29 7.85
N PRO A 32 -32.86 -10.26 7.75
CA PRO A 32 -32.89 -11.39 8.65
C PRO A 32 -31.52 -12.11 8.73
N GLY A 33 -31.09 -12.53 9.91
CA GLY A 33 -29.76 -13.13 10.11
C GLY A 33 -29.49 -14.41 9.29
N TRP A 34 -30.55 -15.11 8.80
CA TRP A 34 -30.39 -16.22 7.85
C TRP A 34 -29.87 -15.74 6.49
N TRP A 35 -30.20 -14.49 6.07
CA TRP A 35 -29.76 -13.93 4.80
C TRP A 35 -28.23 -13.71 4.81
N GLU A 36 -27.72 -13.04 5.84
CA GLU A 36 -26.28 -12.80 5.99
C GLU A 36 -25.47 -14.10 6.04
N LYS A 37 -26.08 -15.15 6.62
CA LYS A 37 -25.43 -16.44 6.82
C LYS A 37 -25.38 -17.31 5.55
N HIS A 38 -26.40 -17.20 4.67
CA HIS A 38 -26.54 -18.11 3.53
C HIS A 38 -26.46 -17.43 2.16
N VAL A 39 -26.69 -16.11 2.08
CA VAL A 39 -26.73 -15.40 0.80
C VAL A 39 -25.55 -14.44 0.65
N SER A 40 -25.52 -13.37 1.44
CA SER A 40 -24.46 -12.35 1.36
C SER A 40 -24.45 -11.47 2.60
N ARG A 41 -23.27 -11.00 2.97
CA ARG A 41 -23.08 -9.93 3.99
C ARG A 41 -23.04 -8.54 3.36
N GLY A 42 -23.21 -8.43 2.04
CA GLY A 42 -23.08 -7.18 1.31
C GLY A 42 -21.64 -6.79 0.98
N LEU A 43 -21.44 -5.52 0.67
CA LEU A 43 -20.14 -4.96 0.33
C LEU A 43 -19.30 -4.77 1.60
N LYS A 44 -18.08 -5.27 1.57
CA LYS A 44 -17.10 -5.00 2.63
C LYS A 44 -16.47 -3.65 2.40
N LEU A 45 -16.62 -2.74 3.35
CA LEU A 45 -15.99 -1.43 3.32
C LEU A 45 -14.56 -1.49 3.86
N GLY A 46 -13.63 -0.80 3.20
CA GLY A 46 -12.27 -0.63 3.66
C GLY A 46 -12.16 0.28 4.88
N LEU A 47 -10.99 0.29 5.50
CA LEU A 47 -10.69 1.12 6.66
C LEU A 47 -10.82 2.62 6.39
N ASP A 48 -10.48 3.02 5.17
CA ASP A 48 -10.58 4.38 4.64
C ASP A 48 -12.04 4.87 4.49
N LEU A 49 -13.00 3.94 4.46
CA LEU A 49 -14.43 4.24 4.37
C LEU A 49 -15.17 4.00 5.70
N LYS A 50 -14.86 2.90 6.39
CA LYS A 50 -15.52 2.54 7.66
C LYS A 50 -14.92 3.29 8.84
N GLY A 51 -13.76 3.88 8.65
CA GLY A 51 -12.91 4.34 9.74
C GLY A 51 -12.18 3.17 10.40
N GLY A 52 -11.12 3.46 11.13
CA GLY A 52 -10.34 2.45 11.83
C GLY A 52 -8.85 2.67 11.69
N MET A 53 -8.09 1.61 11.97
CA MET A 53 -6.64 1.67 12.07
C MET A 53 -5.99 0.58 11.20
N HIS A 54 -4.94 0.96 10.48
CA HIS A 54 -4.06 0.05 9.75
C HIS A 54 -2.63 0.22 10.24
N LEU A 55 -2.07 -0.82 10.84
CA LEU A 55 -0.73 -0.84 11.38
C LEU A 55 0.14 -1.85 10.63
N ILE A 56 1.40 -1.50 10.44
CA ILE A 56 2.45 -2.46 10.13
C ILE A 56 3.40 -2.48 11.33
N LEU A 57 3.50 -3.65 11.94
CA LEU A 57 4.36 -3.91 13.09
C LEU A 57 5.57 -4.69 12.60
N GLN A 58 6.76 -4.21 12.92
CA GLN A 58 8.01 -4.93 12.70
C GLN A 58 8.41 -5.61 14.00
N VAL A 59 8.58 -6.94 13.95
CA VAL A 59 9.06 -7.74 15.07
C VAL A 59 10.58 -7.60 15.15
N ASP A 60 11.09 -7.23 16.32
CA ASP A 60 12.53 -7.07 16.56
C ASP A 60 13.20 -8.45 16.70
N MET A 61 13.68 -8.96 15.57
CA MET A 61 14.32 -10.27 15.51
C MET A 61 15.67 -10.31 16.22
N GLU A 62 16.39 -9.18 16.27
CA GLU A 62 17.63 -9.08 17.03
C GLU A 62 17.37 -9.30 18.52
N SER A 63 16.30 -8.70 19.05
CA SER A 63 15.86 -8.93 20.43
C SER A 63 15.46 -10.39 20.67
N ALA A 64 14.78 -11.05 19.72
CA ALA A 64 14.41 -12.45 19.84
C ALA A 64 15.62 -13.37 19.89
N ILE A 65 16.60 -13.15 19.01
CA ILE A 65 17.86 -13.88 18.97
C ILE A 65 18.68 -13.65 20.26
N GLY A 66 18.77 -12.38 20.68
CA GLY A 66 19.43 -12.01 21.93
C GLY A 66 18.83 -12.71 23.16
N ASN A 67 17.50 -12.79 23.25
CA ASN A 67 16.78 -13.47 24.32
C ASN A 67 17.02 -15.00 24.29
N ALA A 68 17.13 -15.60 23.11
CA ALA A 68 17.47 -17.02 22.97
C ALA A 68 18.89 -17.29 23.45
N LEU A 69 19.86 -16.49 22.98
CA LEU A 69 21.27 -16.62 23.40
C LEU A 69 21.49 -16.35 24.90
N ASN A 70 20.70 -15.43 25.51
CA ASN A 70 20.78 -15.18 26.96
C ASN A 70 20.29 -16.40 27.78
N ARG A 71 19.26 -17.12 27.30
CA ARG A 71 18.83 -18.38 27.91
C ARG A 71 19.93 -19.42 27.78
N ASP A 72 20.49 -19.59 26.57
CA ASP A 72 21.61 -20.51 26.33
C ASP A 72 22.81 -20.16 27.20
N ALA A 73 23.12 -18.88 27.40
CA ALA A 73 24.20 -18.40 28.27
C ALA A 73 23.99 -18.81 29.74
N THR A 74 22.76 -18.75 30.20
CA THR A 74 22.38 -19.16 31.58
C THR A 74 22.51 -20.67 31.75
N ASP A 75 21.93 -21.43 30.81
CA ASP A 75 21.98 -22.89 30.83
C ASP A 75 23.43 -23.41 30.66
N MET A 76 24.21 -22.73 29.85
CA MET A 76 25.64 -23.03 29.64
C MET A 76 26.46 -22.87 30.91
N LYS A 77 26.23 -21.79 31.70
CA LYS A 77 26.87 -21.57 32.98
C LYS A 77 26.59 -22.74 33.94
N GLU A 78 25.35 -23.15 34.08
CA GLU A 78 24.95 -24.24 34.98
C GLU A 78 25.46 -25.60 34.52
N LEU A 79 25.34 -25.91 33.22
CA LEU A 79 25.74 -27.22 32.68
C LEU A 79 27.27 -27.36 32.62
N ALA A 80 28.00 -26.31 32.26
CA ALA A 80 29.47 -26.29 32.28
C ALA A 80 30.01 -26.54 33.70
N GLN A 81 29.45 -25.89 34.71
CA GLN A 81 29.82 -26.10 36.11
C GLN A 81 29.58 -27.53 36.57
N LYS A 82 28.43 -28.15 36.18
CA LYS A 82 28.11 -29.56 36.50
C LYS A 82 29.08 -30.54 35.84
N ARG A 83 29.66 -30.21 34.66
CA ARG A 83 30.64 -31.03 33.94
C ARG A 83 32.08 -30.69 34.32
N GLY A 84 32.31 -29.77 35.26
CA GLY A 84 33.65 -29.37 35.71
C GLY A 84 34.46 -28.56 34.71
N LEU A 85 33.81 -27.94 33.72
CA LEU A 85 34.47 -27.05 32.75
C LEU A 85 34.56 -25.64 33.27
N ALA A 86 35.79 -25.07 33.25
CA ALA A 86 36.01 -23.70 33.67
C ALA A 86 35.71 -22.69 32.55
N VAL A 87 34.44 -22.35 32.39
CA VAL A 87 33.93 -21.49 31.33
C VAL A 87 33.46 -20.15 31.92
N LYS A 88 33.89 -19.05 31.31
CA LYS A 88 33.43 -17.71 31.62
C LYS A 88 32.56 -17.22 30.47
N VAL A 89 31.22 -17.15 30.70
CA VAL A 89 30.25 -16.71 29.72
C VAL A 89 30.03 -15.21 29.87
N GLY A 90 30.29 -14.44 28.82
CA GLY A 90 30.06 -13.01 28.78
C GLY A 90 28.63 -12.61 28.42
N ASP A 91 28.39 -11.32 28.32
CA ASP A 91 27.06 -10.78 27.97
C ASP A 91 26.83 -10.88 26.47
N VAL A 92 25.62 -11.21 26.07
CA VAL A 92 25.19 -11.29 24.65
C VAL A 92 25.25 -9.91 24.01
N SER A 93 25.92 -9.81 22.89
CA SER A 93 26.02 -8.58 22.11
C SER A 93 25.85 -8.84 20.61
N LYS A 94 24.99 -8.11 19.92
CA LYS A 94 24.77 -8.21 18.47
C LYS A 94 24.66 -9.64 17.94
N GLU A 95 23.71 -10.42 18.47
CA GLU A 95 23.47 -11.82 18.05
C GLU A 95 24.66 -12.78 18.31
N ALA A 96 25.58 -12.40 19.17
CA ALA A 96 26.76 -13.18 19.52
C ALA A 96 26.89 -13.34 21.03
N LEU A 97 27.25 -14.56 21.45
CA LEU A 97 27.52 -14.93 22.84
C LEU A 97 29.05 -15.17 22.99
N PRO A 98 29.79 -14.25 23.64
CA PRO A 98 31.21 -14.45 23.91
C PRO A 98 31.40 -15.43 25.08
N VAL A 99 32.22 -16.44 24.87
CA VAL A 99 32.53 -17.46 25.86
C VAL A 99 34.03 -17.64 25.94
N THR A 100 34.59 -17.52 27.13
CA THR A 100 36.02 -17.69 27.37
C THR A 100 36.30 -18.96 28.17
N LEU A 101 37.10 -19.85 27.60
CA LEU A 101 37.57 -21.05 28.25
C LEU A 101 38.88 -20.70 29.01
N VAL A 102 38.83 -20.85 30.32
CA VAL A 102 39.97 -20.47 31.19
C VAL A 102 41.17 -21.42 31.00
N ASN A 103 40.90 -22.71 30.81
CA ASN A 103 41.93 -23.73 30.61
C ASN A 103 41.93 -24.22 29.15
N LYS A 104 43.06 -24.01 28.44
CA LYS A 104 43.20 -24.37 27.00
C LYS A 104 43.13 -25.88 26.74
N ASP A 105 43.53 -26.68 27.68
CA ASP A 105 43.59 -28.15 27.55
C ASP A 105 42.18 -28.75 27.51
N GLU A 106 41.16 -28.01 27.93
CA GLU A 106 39.76 -28.39 27.90
C GLU A 106 39.06 -28.09 26.56
N GLN A 107 39.75 -27.61 25.54
CA GLN A 107 39.14 -27.20 24.25
C GLN A 107 38.35 -28.35 23.61
N ALA A 108 38.92 -29.60 23.57
CA ALA A 108 38.22 -30.74 22.98
C ALA A 108 36.96 -31.15 23.80
N ALA A 109 37.05 -31.06 25.13
CA ALA A 109 35.95 -31.33 26.02
C ALA A 109 34.81 -30.28 25.87
N PHE A 110 35.18 -28.99 25.71
CA PHE A 110 34.23 -27.90 25.47
C PHE A 110 33.56 -28.03 24.11
N GLN A 111 34.29 -28.39 23.06
CA GLN A 111 33.67 -28.59 21.73
C GLN A 111 32.71 -29.77 21.72
N LYS A 112 33.05 -30.84 22.46
CA LYS A 112 32.13 -31.99 22.64
C LYS A 112 30.90 -31.58 23.44
N PHE A 113 31.08 -30.82 24.52
CA PHE A 113 30.00 -30.26 25.32
C PHE A 113 29.04 -29.38 24.47
N LEU A 114 29.56 -28.49 23.62
CA LEU A 114 28.74 -27.69 22.72
C LEU A 114 27.95 -28.55 21.76
N LYS A 115 28.54 -29.58 21.15
CA LYS A 115 27.85 -30.48 20.22
C LYS A 115 26.72 -31.29 20.86
N GLU A 116 26.92 -31.70 22.12
CA GLU A 116 25.97 -32.53 22.85
C GLU A 116 24.81 -31.74 23.44
N GLU A 117 25.08 -30.59 24.07
CA GLU A 117 24.10 -29.81 24.84
C GLU A 117 23.52 -28.61 24.02
N PHE A 118 24.32 -28.05 23.09
CA PHE A 118 23.95 -26.87 22.32
C PHE A 118 24.17 -27.07 20.80
N PRO A 119 23.56 -28.11 20.19
CA PRO A 119 23.76 -28.43 18.75
C PRO A 119 23.28 -27.30 17.81
N HIS A 120 22.46 -26.42 18.30
CA HIS A 120 21.92 -25.24 17.58
C HIS A 120 22.86 -24.04 17.56
N LEU A 121 23.96 -24.09 18.34
CA LEU A 121 24.98 -23.05 18.35
C LEU A 121 26.16 -23.42 17.42
N THR A 122 26.66 -22.40 16.73
CA THR A 122 27.88 -22.48 15.92
C THR A 122 28.98 -21.71 16.63
N ALA A 123 30.15 -22.34 16.84
CA ALA A 123 31.30 -21.65 17.39
C ALA A 123 32.17 -21.07 16.27
N GLY A 124 32.49 -19.80 16.39
CA GLY A 124 33.50 -19.15 15.55
C GLY A 124 34.93 -19.66 15.84
N GLU A 125 35.88 -19.25 15.04
CA GLU A 125 37.29 -19.60 15.27
C GLU A 125 37.77 -19.09 16.65
N PRO A 126 38.44 -19.93 17.46
CA PRO A 126 38.89 -19.53 18.78
C PRO A 126 39.99 -18.46 18.70
N GLN A 127 39.81 -17.37 19.42
CA GLN A 127 40.78 -16.30 19.55
C GLN A 127 41.61 -16.51 20.84
N ARG A 128 42.95 -16.42 20.73
CA ARG A 128 43.82 -16.52 21.87
C ARG A 128 43.98 -15.18 22.58
N GLN A 129 43.55 -15.10 23.84
CA GLN A 129 43.62 -13.90 24.65
C GLN A 129 44.23 -14.26 26.03
N ASP A 130 45.36 -13.70 26.39
CA ASP A 130 46.04 -13.83 27.71
C ASP A 130 46.05 -15.23 28.37
N GLY A 131 46.38 -16.24 27.58
CA GLY A 131 46.45 -17.60 28.15
C GLY A 131 45.12 -18.38 28.10
N SER A 132 44.00 -17.74 27.76
CA SER A 132 42.64 -18.30 27.59
C SER A 132 42.24 -18.42 26.12
N LEU A 133 41.17 -19.18 25.82
CA LEU A 133 40.59 -19.30 24.49
C LEU A 133 39.21 -18.65 24.50
N ALA A 134 39.04 -17.60 23.71
CA ALA A 134 37.74 -16.94 23.52
C ALA A 134 37.03 -17.46 22.27
N PHE A 135 35.79 -17.88 22.43
CA PHE A 135 34.88 -18.31 21.37
C PHE A 135 33.76 -17.30 21.24
N VAL A 136 33.32 -17.05 20.02
CA VAL A 136 32.10 -16.31 19.74
C VAL A 136 31.06 -17.33 19.25
N LEU A 137 30.04 -17.56 20.04
CA LEU A 137 28.93 -18.46 19.69
C LEU A 137 27.78 -17.68 19.05
N SER A 138 27.20 -18.24 18.02
CA SER A 138 25.99 -17.71 17.35
C SER A 138 25.02 -18.85 17.05
N LEU A 139 23.75 -18.54 16.89
CA LEU A 139 22.77 -19.51 16.38
C LEU A 139 23.11 -19.91 14.95
N ASN A 140 22.91 -21.16 14.60
CA ASN A 140 23.08 -21.61 13.23
C ASN A 140 21.96 -21.02 12.32
N PRO A 141 22.17 -20.91 10.98
CA PRO A 141 21.20 -20.30 10.07
C PRO A 141 19.83 -20.98 10.07
N ASP A 142 19.78 -22.30 10.24
CA ASP A 142 18.55 -23.05 10.28
C ASP A 142 17.75 -22.73 11.55
N GLU A 143 18.42 -22.62 12.70
CA GLU A 143 17.78 -22.24 13.96
C GLU A 143 17.31 -20.78 13.93
N ILE A 144 18.08 -19.86 13.34
CA ILE A 144 17.63 -18.48 13.12
C ILE A 144 16.35 -18.46 12.28
N SER A 145 16.27 -19.24 11.22
CA SER A 145 15.09 -19.35 10.37
C SER A 145 13.88 -19.88 11.14
N GLN A 146 14.07 -20.95 11.92
CA GLN A 146 13.02 -21.54 12.75
C GLN A 146 12.60 -20.62 13.90
N LEU A 147 13.55 -19.89 14.50
CA LEU A 147 13.26 -18.92 15.56
C LEU A 147 12.41 -17.77 15.01
N ARG A 148 12.74 -17.26 13.81
CA ARG A 148 11.93 -16.23 13.12
C ARG A 148 10.50 -16.70 12.91
N GLU A 149 10.33 -17.90 12.37
CA GLU A 149 9.01 -18.46 12.08
C GLU A 149 8.18 -18.64 13.36
N ARG A 150 8.81 -19.17 14.42
CA ARG A 150 8.17 -19.33 15.74
C ARG A 150 7.83 -17.98 16.37
N THR A 151 8.75 -17.03 16.35
CA THR A 151 8.55 -15.69 16.93
C THR A 151 7.42 -14.95 16.25
N LEU A 152 7.37 -14.95 14.90
CA LEU A 152 6.27 -14.35 14.16
C LEU A 152 4.93 -15.01 14.44
N SER A 153 4.89 -16.36 14.49
CA SER A 153 3.68 -17.12 14.77
C SER A 153 3.13 -16.81 16.15
N GLN A 154 3.98 -16.82 17.17
CA GLN A 154 3.61 -16.51 18.55
C GLN A 154 3.19 -15.04 18.71
N SER A 155 3.93 -14.09 18.07
CA SER A 155 3.55 -12.67 18.09
C SER A 155 2.17 -12.47 17.49
N LEU A 156 1.87 -13.11 16.37
CA LEU A 156 0.57 -13.01 15.70
C LEU A 156 -0.55 -13.60 16.56
N GLU A 157 -0.30 -14.71 17.25
CA GLU A 157 -1.29 -15.32 18.16
C GLU A 157 -1.56 -14.43 19.38
N VAL A 158 -0.51 -13.90 20.01
CA VAL A 158 -0.64 -12.99 21.16
C VAL A 158 -1.39 -11.72 20.74
N LEU A 159 -1.03 -11.11 19.61
CA LEU A 159 -1.71 -9.93 19.09
C LEU A 159 -3.19 -10.20 18.78
N ARG A 160 -3.49 -11.36 18.19
CA ARG A 160 -4.88 -11.78 17.94
C ARG A 160 -5.67 -11.89 19.22
N ASN A 161 -5.13 -12.56 20.24
CA ASN A 161 -5.78 -12.73 21.53
C ASN A 161 -6.06 -11.37 22.23
N ARG A 162 -5.13 -10.41 22.10
CA ARG A 162 -5.33 -9.05 22.64
C ARG A 162 -6.46 -8.31 21.93
N ILE A 163 -6.46 -8.37 20.60
CA ILE A 163 -7.43 -7.66 19.76
C ILE A 163 -8.83 -8.26 19.90
N ASP A 164 -8.92 -9.59 19.98
CA ASP A 164 -10.20 -10.28 20.18
C ASP A 164 -10.83 -9.91 21.52
N GLN A 165 -10.01 -9.76 22.58
CA GLN A 165 -10.48 -9.33 23.88
C GLN A 165 -10.79 -7.83 23.97
N PHE A 166 -10.17 -7.02 23.12
CA PHE A 166 -10.49 -5.60 22.96
C PHE A 166 -11.86 -5.38 22.33
N GLY A 167 -12.41 -6.40 21.63
CA GLY A 167 -13.76 -6.39 21.08
C GLY A 167 -13.90 -5.74 19.70
N VAL A 168 -12.84 -5.69 18.92
CA VAL A 168 -12.90 -5.23 17.51
C VAL A 168 -13.58 -6.29 16.65
N THR A 169 -14.56 -5.88 15.87
CA THR A 169 -15.25 -6.77 14.93
C THR A 169 -14.45 -6.97 13.64
N GLU A 170 -14.26 -8.21 13.25
CA GLU A 170 -13.57 -8.62 11.98
C GLU A 170 -12.15 -8.03 11.82
N PRO A 171 -11.25 -8.16 12.83
CA PRO A 171 -9.88 -7.71 12.67
C PRO A 171 -9.15 -8.55 11.62
N VAL A 172 -8.25 -7.93 10.85
CA VAL A 172 -7.39 -8.64 9.92
C VAL A 172 -5.96 -8.63 10.46
N LEU A 173 -5.42 -9.82 10.74
CA LEU A 173 -4.04 -10.00 11.17
C LEU A 173 -3.37 -10.98 10.20
N VAL A 174 -2.39 -10.48 9.45
CA VAL A 174 -1.66 -11.28 8.46
C VAL A 174 -0.17 -10.99 8.52
N ARG A 175 0.63 -11.98 8.19
CA ARG A 175 2.08 -11.80 8.03
C ARG A 175 2.39 -11.09 6.72
N GLN A 176 3.40 -10.25 6.75
CA GLN A 176 3.94 -9.56 5.59
C GLN A 176 5.47 -9.66 5.60
N GLY A 177 6.04 -10.27 4.54
CA GLY A 177 7.49 -10.48 4.49
C GLY A 177 8.02 -11.42 5.58
N SER A 178 9.27 -11.19 6.01
CA SER A 178 10.01 -12.05 6.93
C SER A 178 9.87 -11.69 8.41
N ASP A 179 9.46 -10.45 8.72
CA ASP A 179 9.53 -9.87 10.07
C ASP A 179 8.38 -8.90 10.39
N GLN A 180 7.37 -8.79 9.52
CA GLN A 180 6.28 -7.85 9.69
C GLN A 180 4.92 -8.52 9.90
N ILE A 181 4.08 -7.87 10.69
CA ILE A 181 2.67 -8.23 10.91
C ILE A 181 1.80 -7.02 10.56
N VAL A 182 0.88 -7.22 9.63
CA VAL A 182 -0.16 -6.25 9.30
C VAL A 182 -1.34 -6.47 10.22
N VAL A 183 -1.79 -5.40 10.86
CA VAL A 183 -2.95 -5.37 11.74
C VAL A 183 -3.94 -4.34 11.22
N GLN A 184 -5.16 -4.77 10.94
CA GLN A 184 -6.25 -3.88 10.52
C GLN A 184 -7.41 -4.00 11.50
N LEU A 185 -7.82 -2.88 12.07
CA LEU A 185 -8.86 -2.77 13.09
C LEU A 185 -9.99 -1.86 12.59
N PRO A 186 -10.99 -2.40 11.87
CA PRO A 186 -12.09 -1.60 11.35
C PRO A 186 -12.98 -1.11 12.49
N GLY A 187 -13.42 0.17 12.41
CA GLY A 187 -14.40 0.74 13.34
C GLY A 187 -13.91 0.96 14.76
N VAL A 188 -12.59 0.94 15.02
CA VAL A 188 -12.01 1.26 16.32
C VAL A 188 -12.36 2.71 16.71
N GLN A 189 -12.97 2.87 17.89
CA GLN A 189 -13.37 4.19 18.41
C GLN A 189 -12.23 4.90 19.14
N ASP A 190 -11.34 4.14 19.78
CA ASP A 190 -10.18 4.65 20.51
C ASP A 190 -8.89 4.03 19.94
N PRO A 191 -8.30 4.69 18.94
CA PRO A 191 -7.08 4.20 18.29
C PRO A 191 -5.87 4.19 19.23
N GLN A 192 -5.78 5.15 20.17
CA GLN A 192 -4.64 5.25 21.06
C GLN A 192 -4.60 4.09 22.05
N ARG A 193 -5.72 3.77 22.65
CA ARG A 193 -5.84 2.61 23.54
C ARG A 193 -5.52 1.29 22.83
N ALA A 194 -5.91 1.16 21.55
CA ALA A 194 -5.54 0.00 20.76
C ALA A 194 -4.02 -0.07 20.51
N LEU A 195 -3.36 1.08 20.23
CA LEU A 195 -1.89 1.15 20.08
C LEU A 195 -1.18 0.74 21.36
N ASP A 196 -1.63 1.23 22.51
CA ASP A 196 -1.03 0.94 23.80
C ASP A 196 -1.13 -0.56 24.12
N LEU A 197 -2.28 -1.19 23.84
CA LEU A 197 -2.47 -2.64 24.02
C LEU A 197 -1.60 -3.49 23.11
N ILE A 198 -1.44 -3.06 21.86
CA ILE A 198 -0.66 -3.79 20.85
C ILE A 198 0.84 -3.65 21.11
N GLY A 199 1.27 -2.45 21.53
CA GLY A 199 2.69 -2.12 21.69
C GLY A 199 3.34 -2.67 22.97
N GLN A 200 2.55 -3.01 24.00
CA GLN A 200 3.08 -3.53 25.27
C GLN A 200 3.66 -4.94 25.07
N THR A 201 4.90 -5.16 25.53
CA THR A 201 5.51 -6.50 25.48
C THR A 201 4.90 -7.44 26.51
N ALA A 202 4.42 -6.90 27.64
CA ALA A 202 3.83 -7.63 28.78
C ALA A 202 4.78 -8.67 29.39
N GLN A 203 6.06 -8.39 29.39
CA GLN A 203 7.04 -9.21 30.09
C GLN A 203 6.87 -9.01 31.59
N LEU A 204 6.20 -9.98 32.23
CA LEU A 204 6.03 -10.01 33.69
C LEU A 204 7.14 -10.85 34.29
N GLU A 205 7.85 -10.24 35.27
CA GLU A 205 8.93 -10.89 36.01
C GLU A 205 8.69 -10.69 37.52
N PHE A 206 9.05 -11.73 38.29
CA PHE A 206 9.05 -11.66 39.75
C PHE A 206 10.49 -11.78 40.22
N LYS A 207 10.98 -10.74 40.94
CA LYS A 207 12.33 -10.66 41.51
C LYS A 207 12.29 -10.27 42.99
N LEU A 208 13.26 -10.75 43.79
CA LEU A 208 13.37 -10.31 45.17
C LEU A 208 14.01 -8.91 45.27
N VAL A 209 13.50 -8.11 46.15
CA VAL A 209 14.14 -6.86 46.54
C VAL A 209 15.28 -7.18 47.49
N ASP A 210 16.44 -6.60 47.28
CA ASP A 210 17.56 -6.71 48.22
C ASP A 210 17.54 -5.56 49.26
N ASP A 211 16.73 -5.76 50.28
CA ASP A 211 16.66 -4.85 51.41
C ASP A 211 17.84 -4.97 52.37
N GLN A 212 18.70 -6.02 52.20
CA GLN A 212 19.84 -6.27 53.04
C GLN A 212 21.12 -5.54 52.60
N ALA A 213 21.18 -5.18 51.32
CA ALA A 213 22.25 -4.38 50.80
C ALA A 213 22.16 -2.94 51.36
N GLN A 214 23.12 -2.57 52.15
CA GLN A 214 23.20 -1.23 52.77
C GLN A 214 23.68 -0.19 51.71
N VAL A 215 22.94 -0.04 50.62
CA VAL A 215 23.25 0.88 49.51
C VAL A 215 22.25 2.04 49.50
N ASN A 216 22.71 3.24 49.68
CA ASN A 216 21.87 4.45 49.55
C ASN A 216 21.77 4.87 48.07
N LEU A 217 20.83 4.21 47.34
CA LEU A 217 20.63 4.45 45.90
C LEU A 217 20.34 5.92 45.56
N PRO A 218 19.45 6.66 46.26
CA PRO A 218 19.19 8.07 45.99
C PRO A 218 20.47 8.91 45.99
N GLU A 219 21.31 8.73 46.98
CA GLU A 219 22.57 9.47 47.11
C GLU A 219 23.58 9.13 45.99
N LEU A 220 23.71 7.84 45.65
CA LEU A 220 24.57 7.39 44.57
C LEU A 220 24.11 7.94 43.18
N ILE A 221 22.83 7.99 42.95
CA ILE A 221 22.24 8.55 41.71
C ILE A 221 22.50 10.06 41.65
N GLU A 222 22.29 10.77 42.77
CA GLU A 222 22.59 12.21 42.86
C GLU A 222 24.04 12.52 42.61
N GLN A 223 24.98 11.72 43.17
CA GLN A 223 26.41 11.83 42.92
C GLN A 223 26.74 11.57 41.45
N ALA A 224 26.15 10.55 40.83
CA ALA A 224 26.37 10.24 39.42
C ALA A 224 25.86 11.35 38.48
N LEU A 225 24.75 12.01 38.84
CA LEU A 225 24.26 13.20 38.13
C LEU A 225 25.18 14.41 38.31
N LYS A 226 25.70 14.65 39.53
CA LYS A 226 26.65 15.76 39.81
C LYS A 226 28.01 15.59 39.14
N THR A 227 28.49 14.35 39.03
CA THR A 227 29.77 14.02 38.40
C THR A 227 29.66 13.94 36.87
N GLY A 228 28.47 14.05 36.29
CA GLY A 228 28.26 13.93 34.84
C GLY A 228 28.34 12.50 34.30
N ALA A 229 28.51 11.50 35.17
CA ALA A 229 28.44 10.08 34.80
C ALA A 229 27.04 9.66 34.35
N LEU A 230 26.02 10.41 34.77
CA LEU A 230 24.61 10.21 34.38
C LEU A 230 24.02 11.55 33.91
N LYS A 231 23.22 11.53 32.83
CA LYS A 231 22.51 12.72 32.31
C LYS A 231 21.08 12.74 32.82
N PRO A 232 20.47 13.91 33.08
CA PRO A 232 19.03 13.98 33.38
C PRO A 232 18.21 13.28 32.30
N GLY A 233 17.21 12.47 32.69
CA GLY A 233 16.40 11.68 31.76
C GLY A 233 17.01 10.33 31.36
N TYR A 234 17.95 9.83 32.13
CA TYR A 234 18.64 8.55 31.91
C TYR A 234 17.71 7.34 31.81
N ALA A 235 18.08 6.40 30.96
CA ALA A 235 17.46 5.08 30.88
C ALA A 235 18.00 4.15 31.99
N ARG A 236 17.23 3.10 32.36
CA ARG A 236 17.62 2.11 33.36
C ARG A 236 18.99 1.48 33.08
N GLU A 237 19.25 1.16 31.81
CA GLU A 237 20.52 0.54 31.37
C GLU A 237 21.71 1.45 31.65
N GLN A 238 21.56 2.74 31.39
CA GLN A 238 22.60 3.76 31.67
C GLN A 238 22.82 3.90 33.17
N LEU A 239 21.73 3.85 33.97
CA LEU A 239 21.83 3.89 35.43
C LEU A 239 22.61 2.68 35.97
N ASN A 240 22.26 1.47 35.53
CA ASN A 240 22.93 0.25 35.96
C ASN A 240 24.41 0.22 35.50
N GLN A 241 24.70 0.75 34.32
CA GLN A 241 26.08 0.87 33.79
C GLN A 241 26.92 1.85 34.60
N ALA A 242 26.35 3.02 34.94
CA ALA A 242 27.07 4.07 35.68
C ALA A 242 27.34 3.67 37.15
N LEU A 243 26.55 2.77 37.74
CA LEU A 243 26.65 2.35 39.13
C LEU A 243 27.09 0.87 39.29
N ALA A 244 27.53 0.21 38.22
CA ALA A 244 27.90 -1.22 38.23
C ALA A 244 28.92 -1.58 39.32
N ASP A 245 29.91 -0.71 39.56
CA ASP A 245 30.99 -0.91 40.56
C ASP A 245 30.55 -0.55 42.01
N LYS A 246 29.36 0.06 42.16
CA LYS A 246 28.87 0.55 43.47
C LYS A 246 27.71 -0.27 44.03
N ILE A 247 27.21 -1.26 43.30
CA ILE A 247 26.16 -2.18 43.68
C ILE A 247 26.69 -3.61 43.73
N PRO A 248 26.08 -4.52 44.48
CA PRO A 248 26.47 -5.93 44.47
C PRO A 248 26.36 -6.53 43.09
N ALA A 249 27.29 -7.42 42.72
CA ALA A 249 27.40 -8.00 41.36
C ALA A 249 26.14 -8.76 40.91
N ASP A 250 25.38 -9.31 41.88
CA ASP A 250 24.14 -10.08 41.64
C ASP A 250 22.87 -9.21 41.68
N ASP A 251 23.00 -7.89 41.76
CA ASP A 251 21.89 -6.95 41.86
C ASP A 251 21.80 -6.02 40.65
N GLU A 252 20.58 -5.50 40.44
CA GLU A 252 20.24 -4.53 39.42
C GLU A 252 19.31 -3.45 39.98
N ILE A 253 19.43 -2.22 39.52
CA ILE A 253 18.57 -1.11 39.90
C ILE A 253 17.35 -1.05 38.97
N TYR A 254 16.18 -1.01 39.56
CA TYR A 254 14.88 -0.75 38.91
C TYR A 254 14.24 0.49 39.47
N ILE A 255 13.29 1.07 38.75
CA ILE A 255 12.56 2.27 39.20
C ILE A 255 11.12 1.85 39.42
N GLU A 256 10.62 2.05 40.65
CA GLU A 256 9.20 1.97 40.99
C GLU A 256 8.55 3.33 40.79
N LYS A 257 7.51 3.37 39.93
CA LYS A 257 6.69 4.57 39.77
C LYS A 257 5.40 4.41 40.60
N SER A 258 5.22 5.26 41.58
CA SER A 258 4.00 5.30 42.39
C SER A 258 3.40 6.71 42.40
N VAL A 259 2.08 6.83 42.46
CA VAL A 259 1.44 8.12 42.67
C VAL A 259 1.35 8.33 44.17
N ASN A 260 1.95 9.40 44.68
CA ASN A 260 1.81 9.79 46.07
C ASN A 260 0.35 10.20 46.33
N ARG A 261 -0.32 9.50 47.25
CA ARG A 261 -1.75 9.67 47.53
C ARG A 261 -2.10 11.05 48.13
N ASP A 262 -1.14 11.64 48.82
CA ASP A 262 -1.36 12.92 49.49
C ASP A 262 -1.15 14.13 48.60
N THR A 263 -0.26 14.00 47.64
CA THR A 263 0.14 15.08 46.72
C THR A 263 -0.34 14.92 45.30
N GLY A 264 -0.83 13.72 44.88
CA GLY A 264 -1.19 13.39 43.49
C GLY A 264 -0.03 13.39 42.53
N ARG A 265 1.23 13.50 43.01
CA ARG A 265 2.43 13.55 42.14
C ARG A 265 3.00 12.16 41.91
N LEU A 266 3.49 11.94 40.71
CA LEU A 266 4.26 10.74 40.36
C LEU A 266 5.64 10.80 41.08
N GLU A 267 5.87 9.84 41.97
CA GLU A 267 7.15 9.61 42.61
C GLU A 267 7.86 8.44 41.96
N SER A 268 9.17 8.61 41.77
CA SER A 268 10.03 7.57 41.24
C SER A 268 10.99 7.11 42.33
N LYS A 269 10.86 5.86 42.83
CA LYS A 269 11.73 5.27 43.85
C LYS A 269 12.67 4.25 43.21
N PRO A 270 14.00 4.40 43.30
CA PRO A 270 14.91 3.37 42.89
C PRO A 270 14.88 2.21 43.90
N LEU A 271 14.81 0.98 43.38
CA LEU A 271 14.85 -0.28 44.13
C LEU A 271 16.00 -1.14 43.66
N LEU A 272 16.71 -1.78 44.57
CA LEU A 272 17.74 -2.77 44.25
C LEU A 272 17.10 -4.14 44.25
N LEU A 273 17.20 -4.85 43.15
CA LEU A 273 16.59 -6.16 42.92
C LEU A 273 17.67 -7.20 42.59
N LYS A 274 17.48 -8.43 43.03
CA LYS A 274 18.30 -9.55 42.60
C LYS A 274 18.11 -9.79 41.10
N LYS A 275 19.24 -10.03 40.40
CA LYS A 275 19.24 -10.33 38.92
C LYS A 275 18.39 -11.55 38.59
N LYS A 276 18.34 -12.55 39.48
CA LYS A 276 17.63 -13.80 39.25
C LYS A 276 16.11 -13.58 39.14
N VAL A 277 15.54 -13.91 38.00
CA VAL A 277 14.08 -13.97 37.80
C VAL A 277 13.58 -15.27 38.46
N LEU A 278 12.66 -15.15 39.39
CA LEU A 278 12.07 -16.30 40.11
C LEU A 278 10.88 -16.90 39.40
N LEU A 279 10.04 -16.08 38.78
CA LEU A 279 8.86 -16.51 38.02
C LEU A 279 8.60 -15.51 36.88
N THR A 280 8.07 -16.01 35.78
CA THR A 280 7.71 -15.16 34.61
C THR A 280 6.22 -15.22 34.30
N GLY A 281 5.75 -14.33 33.43
CA GLY A 281 4.36 -14.29 32.95
C GLY A 281 3.87 -15.57 32.25
N ALA A 282 4.78 -16.45 31.82
CA ALA A 282 4.43 -17.77 31.25
C ALA A 282 3.69 -18.70 32.26
N ALA A 283 3.81 -18.40 33.54
CA ALA A 283 3.11 -19.12 34.61
C ALA A 283 1.64 -18.69 34.76
N ILE A 284 1.20 -17.62 34.12
CA ILE A 284 -0.16 -17.10 34.23
C ILE A 284 -1.12 -17.99 33.45
N LYS A 285 -2.24 -18.34 34.06
CA LYS A 285 -3.38 -19.00 33.45
C LYS A 285 -4.49 -18.03 33.09
N ASN A 286 -4.75 -17.06 34.00
CA ASN A 286 -5.83 -16.09 33.84
C ASN A 286 -5.49 -14.80 34.59
N ALA A 287 -6.09 -13.69 34.15
CA ALA A 287 -5.99 -12.40 34.84
C ALA A 287 -7.36 -11.71 34.81
N THR A 288 -7.83 -11.18 35.93
CA THR A 288 -9.15 -10.56 36.05
C THR A 288 -9.08 -9.29 36.90
N VAL A 289 -9.85 -8.29 36.53
CA VAL A 289 -9.98 -7.07 37.32
C VAL A 289 -10.89 -7.35 38.53
N ARG A 290 -10.47 -6.90 39.70
CA ARG A 290 -11.26 -6.89 40.95
C ARG A 290 -11.18 -5.53 41.61
N ILE A 291 -12.15 -5.24 42.45
CA ILE A 291 -12.19 -4.01 43.24
C ILE A 291 -11.83 -4.39 44.65
N GLY A 292 -10.87 -3.70 45.22
CA GLY A 292 -10.43 -3.88 46.62
C GLY A 292 -11.37 -3.19 47.63
N ASP A 293 -11.07 -3.36 48.89
CA ASP A 293 -11.90 -2.88 50.04
C ASP A 293 -12.00 -1.33 50.07
N TYR A 294 -11.04 -0.64 49.47
CA TYR A 294 -11.02 0.83 49.37
C TYR A 294 -11.48 1.34 47.98
N ASN A 295 -12.28 0.55 47.26
CA ASN A 295 -12.77 0.87 45.91
C ASN A 295 -11.66 1.08 44.85
N GLU A 296 -10.50 0.47 45.04
CA GLU A 296 -9.37 0.54 44.14
C GLU A 296 -9.37 -0.67 43.20
N PRO A 297 -9.31 -0.47 41.86
CA PRO A 297 -9.18 -1.58 40.95
C PRO A 297 -7.77 -2.19 41.03
N TYR A 298 -7.71 -3.54 41.08
CA TYR A 298 -6.48 -4.29 41.01
C TYR A 298 -6.64 -5.47 40.06
N VAL A 299 -5.51 -6.02 39.55
CA VAL A 299 -5.53 -7.20 38.68
C VAL A 299 -5.19 -8.45 39.52
N SER A 300 -6.17 -9.34 39.65
CA SER A 300 -5.99 -10.67 40.23
C SER A 300 -5.47 -11.62 39.18
N VAL A 301 -4.33 -12.24 39.43
CA VAL A 301 -3.64 -13.18 38.52
C VAL A 301 -3.75 -14.59 39.09
N ASP A 302 -4.24 -15.52 38.28
CA ASP A 302 -4.28 -16.95 38.62
C ASP A 302 -3.16 -17.68 37.84
N PHE A 303 -2.31 -18.40 38.55
CA PHE A 303 -1.24 -19.18 37.94
C PHE A 303 -1.73 -20.55 37.45
N ASN A 304 -1.03 -21.11 36.43
CA ASN A 304 -1.21 -22.51 36.05
C ASN A 304 -0.66 -23.45 37.14
N SER A 305 -0.91 -24.74 37.04
CA SER A 305 -0.55 -25.72 38.08
C SER A 305 0.95 -25.71 38.41
N ARG A 306 1.83 -25.57 37.43
CA ARG A 306 3.27 -25.51 37.64
C ARG A 306 3.65 -24.17 38.30
N GLY A 307 3.14 -23.05 37.79
CA GLY A 307 3.38 -21.72 38.34
C GLY A 307 2.88 -21.57 39.78
N ALA A 308 1.73 -22.17 40.10
CA ALA A 308 1.20 -22.19 41.48
C ALA A 308 2.12 -22.92 42.47
N SER A 309 2.68 -24.07 42.03
CA SER A 309 3.66 -24.83 42.82
C SER A 309 4.96 -24.07 43.01
N GLU A 310 5.49 -23.46 41.94
CA GLU A 310 6.72 -22.65 41.96
C GLU A 310 6.52 -21.39 42.82
N PHE A 311 5.40 -20.68 42.67
CA PHE A 311 5.06 -19.48 43.43
C PHE A 311 4.87 -19.81 44.93
N GLY A 312 4.25 -20.95 45.22
CA GLY A 312 4.14 -21.47 46.58
C GLY A 312 5.46 -21.76 47.26
N LYS A 313 6.45 -22.30 46.51
CA LYS A 313 7.82 -22.51 46.94
C LYS A 313 8.55 -21.19 47.19
N ILE A 314 8.52 -20.29 46.16
CA ILE A 314 9.16 -18.97 46.22
C ILE A 314 8.66 -18.18 47.43
N THR A 315 7.34 -18.10 47.61
CA THR A 315 6.76 -17.34 48.74
C THR A 315 7.03 -17.98 50.12
N GLY A 316 7.08 -19.34 50.17
CA GLY A 316 7.43 -20.09 51.38
C GLY A 316 8.88 -19.89 51.84
N GLU A 317 9.83 -19.83 50.89
CA GLU A 317 11.24 -19.61 51.18
C GLU A 317 11.61 -18.16 51.49
N ASN A 318 10.77 -17.19 51.10
CA ASN A 318 11.04 -15.76 51.22
C ASN A 318 10.01 -14.98 52.00
N VAL A 319 9.42 -15.60 53.03
CA VAL A 319 8.50 -14.92 53.96
C VAL A 319 9.20 -13.71 54.60
N LYS A 320 8.48 -12.59 54.76
CA LYS A 320 8.95 -11.28 55.25
C LYS A 320 9.92 -10.53 54.35
N ARG A 321 10.19 -11.04 53.13
CA ARG A 321 10.94 -10.31 52.13
C ARG A 321 9.99 -9.64 51.11
N ARG A 322 10.46 -8.61 50.42
CA ARG A 322 9.69 -7.93 49.38
C ARG A 322 9.87 -8.67 48.05
N LEU A 323 8.76 -8.93 47.35
CA LEU A 323 8.75 -9.50 46.02
C LEU A 323 8.31 -8.45 45.02
N ALA A 324 9.22 -8.00 44.19
CA ALA A 324 8.92 -7.02 43.14
C ALA A 324 8.20 -7.69 41.97
N ILE A 325 7.11 -7.10 41.55
CA ILE A 325 6.37 -7.44 40.35
C ILE A 325 6.75 -6.41 39.28
N ILE A 326 7.48 -6.89 38.27
CA ILE A 326 8.04 -6.07 37.22
C ILE A 326 7.27 -6.33 35.93
N LEU A 327 6.82 -5.30 35.28
CA LEU A 327 6.17 -5.36 33.96
C LEU A 327 6.92 -4.44 33.01
N ASP A 328 7.40 -5.02 31.91
CA ASP A 328 8.16 -4.30 30.87
C ASP A 328 9.32 -3.46 31.44
N GLY A 329 10.06 -4.06 32.39
CA GLY A 329 11.23 -3.44 33.00
C GLY A 329 10.94 -2.36 34.05
N MET A 330 9.68 -2.13 34.41
CA MET A 330 9.27 -1.20 35.47
C MET A 330 8.63 -1.95 36.65
N VAL A 331 9.00 -1.60 37.86
CA VAL A 331 8.36 -2.15 39.06
C VAL A 331 6.97 -1.54 39.21
N ARG A 332 5.95 -2.41 39.19
CA ARG A 332 4.55 -2.02 39.41
C ARG A 332 4.16 -2.03 40.89
N SER A 333 4.67 -3.02 41.60
CA SER A 333 4.52 -3.12 43.07
C SER A 333 5.60 -4.02 43.65
N ALA A 334 5.95 -3.83 44.93
CA ALA A 334 6.92 -4.64 45.65
C ALA A 334 6.38 -4.99 47.04
N PRO A 335 5.29 -5.81 47.13
CA PRO A 335 4.68 -6.18 48.37
C PRO A 335 5.59 -7.07 49.23
N VAL A 336 5.39 -6.98 50.58
CA VAL A 336 6.02 -7.91 51.52
C VAL A 336 5.25 -9.24 51.50
N ILE A 337 5.96 -10.36 51.38
CA ILE A 337 5.37 -11.69 51.45
C ILE A 337 5.01 -11.95 52.92
N GLN A 338 3.73 -12.00 53.22
CA GLN A 338 3.22 -12.21 54.57
C GLN A 338 3.33 -13.69 54.99
N GLU A 339 2.95 -14.58 54.11
CA GLU A 339 2.91 -16.04 54.32
C GLU A 339 3.11 -16.77 52.99
N ARG A 340 3.26 -18.10 53.05
CA ARG A 340 3.31 -18.97 51.88
C ARG A 340 1.99 -18.95 51.13
N ILE A 341 2.02 -18.56 49.86
CA ILE A 341 0.84 -18.49 48.97
C ILE A 341 0.73 -19.77 48.15
N GLY A 342 0.11 -20.79 48.73
CA GLY A 342 -0.06 -22.09 48.02
C GLY A 342 -1.26 -22.14 47.05
N GLY A 343 -2.15 -21.11 47.11
CA GLY A 343 -3.36 -21.06 46.29
C GLY A 343 -3.18 -20.63 44.83
N GLY A 344 -1.98 -20.33 44.41
CA GLY A 344 -1.66 -19.98 43.02
C GLY A 344 -2.29 -18.67 42.54
N LYS A 345 -2.54 -17.73 43.44
CA LYS A 345 -3.11 -16.40 43.14
C LYS A 345 -2.19 -15.30 43.62
N ALA A 346 -2.01 -14.30 42.77
CA ALA A 346 -1.30 -13.07 43.10
C ALA A 346 -2.18 -11.85 42.78
N GLN A 347 -1.87 -10.73 43.40
CA GLN A 347 -2.55 -9.45 43.17
C GLN A 347 -1.52 -8.44 42.67
N ILE A 348 -1.81 -7.80 41.55
CA ILE A 348 -1.02 -6.68 41.02
C ILE A 348 -1.80 -5.42 41.40
N THR A 349 -1.29 -4.73 42.43
CA THR A 349 -1.87 -3.48 42.94
C THR A 349 -1.13 -2.29 42.33
N GLY A 350 -1.83 -1.16 42.21
CA GLY A 350 -1.28 0.07 41.67
C GLY A 350 -2.35 1.15 41.60
N SER A 351 -1.97 2.37 41.25
CA SER A 351 -2.96 3.47 41.06
C SER A 351 -3.55 3.35 39.63
N TYR A 352 -4.40 2.35 39.43
CA TYR A 352 -5.05 2.09 38.13
C TYR A 352 -6.44 2.73 38.08
N THR A 353 -6.79 3.26 36.93
CA THR A 353 -8.19 3.45 36.56
C THR A 353 -8.84 2.10 36.22
N PRO A 354 -10.16 1.96 36.26
CA PRO A 354 -10.83 0.73 35.86
C PRO A 354 -10.48 0.29 34.42
N ALA A 355 -10.28 1.23 33.50
CA ALA A 355 -9.90 0.98 32.14
C ALA A 355 -8.44 0.44 32.03
N GLU A 356 -7.49 1.06 32.71
CA GLU A 356 -6.09 0.60 32.77
C GLU A 356 -5.95 -0.79 33.39
N ALA A 357 -6.69 -1.04 34.46
CA ALA A 357 -6.71 -2.38 35.08
C ALA A 357 -7.28 -3.43 34.14
N HIS A 358 -8.32 -3.06 33.38
CA HIS A 358 -8.90 -3.94 32.36
C HIS A 358 -7.91 -4.26 31.23
N ASP A 359 -7.24 -3.24 30.72
CA ASP A 359 -6.23 -3.37 29.66
C ASP A 359 -5.04 -4.22 30.11
N LEU A 360 -4.57 -4.00 31.34
CA LEU A 360 -3.53 -4.83 31.95
C LEU A 360 -3.97 -6.29 32.09
N ALA A 361 -5.21 -6.55 32.49
CA ALA A 361 -5.74 -7.90 32.58
C ALA A 361 -5.82 -8.58 31.20
N ILE A 362 -6.21 -7.85 30.13
CA ILE A 362 -6.19 -8.34 28.75
C ILE A 362 -4.78 -8.73 28.36
N VAL A 363 -3.83 -7.83 28.55
CA VAL A 363 -2.42 -8.01 28.14
C VAL A 363 -1.78 -9.21 28.86
N LEU A 364 -1.98 -9.35 30.16
CA LEU A 364 -1.47 -10.46 30.95
C LEU A 364 -2.11 -11.81 30.57
N ARG A 365 -3.40 -11.81 30.25
CA ARG A 365 -4.12 -13.02 29.82
C ARG A 365 -3.72 -13.47 28.42
N ALA A 366 -3.52 -12.56 27.51
CA ALA A 366 -3.06 -12.84 26.15
C ALA A 366 -1.60 -13.32 26.10
N GLY A 367 -0.81 -12.98 27.14
CA GLY A 367 0.59 -13.37 27.27
C GLY A 367 1.57 -12.33 26.73
N ALA A 368 2.85 -12.56 27.03
CA ALA A 368 3.95 -11.73 26.60
C ALA A 368 4.28 -11.94 25.11
N LEU A 369 4.63 -10.86 24.44
CA LEU A 369 5.23 -10.94 23.11
C LEU A 369 6.63 -11.57 23.22
N PRO A 370 7.00 -12.50 22.31
CA PRO A 370 8.32 -13.16 22.35
C PRO A 370 9.47 -12.22 22.00
N ALA A 371 9.17 -11.12 21.31
CA ALA A 371 10.07 -10.03 20.99
C ALA A 371 9.32 -8.70 21.00
N THR A 372 10.07 -7.60 21.11
CA THR A 372 9.51 -6.26 20.98
C THR A 372 8.98 -6.02 19.59
N VAL A 373 7.88 -5.29 19.47
CA VAL A 373 7.32 -4.88 18.18
C VAL A 373 7.45 -3.36 18.02
N LYS A 374 7.92 -2.94 16.85
CA LYS A 374 8.03 -1.52 16.48
C LYS A 374 6.93 -1.19 15.47
N ILE A 375 6.22 -0.11 15.68
CA ILE A 375 5.26 0.41 14.73
C ILE A 375 6.04 1.11 13.62
N VAL A 376 5.98 0.57 12.40
CA VAL A 376 6.67 1.14 11.23
C VAL A 376 5.73 1.85 10.28
N GLN A 377 4.43 1.58 10.42
CA GLN A 377 3.36 2.32 9.75
C GLN A 377 2.12 2.37 10.64
N ASN A 378 1.52 3.56 10.73
CA ASN A 378 0.25 3.78 11.39
C ASN A 378 -0.63 4.70 10.53
N ILE A 379 -1.70 4.13 9.99
CA ILE A 379 -2.73 4.87 9.27
C ILE A 379 -4.02 4.74 10.06
N THR A 380 -4.52 5.85 10.56
CA THR A 380 -5.76 5.92 11.33
C THR A 380 -6.71 6.90 10.66
N VAL A 381 -7.91 6.44 10.38
CA VAL A 381 -8.98 7.22 9.77
C VAL A 381 -10.15 7.28 10.75
N GLY A 382 -10.54 8.47 11.13
CA GLY A 382 -11.71 8.67 12.01
C GLY A 382 -13.02 8.28 11.29
N PRO A 383 -14.03 7.79 12.01
CA PRO A 383 -15.31 7.40 11.42
C PRO A 383 -16.02 8.53 10.65
N THR A 384 -15.89 9.77 11.14
CA THR A 384 -16.46 10.96 10.49
C THR A 384 -15.82 11.23 9.14
N LEU A 385 -14.51 11.09 9.03
CA LEU A 385 -13.76 11.29 7.78
C LEU A 385 -14.12 10.21 6.75
N GLY A 386 -14.27 8.96 7.17
CA GLY A 386 -14.73 7.88 6.31
C GLY A 386 -16.16 8.10 5.77
N ALA A 387 -17.09 8.50 6.64
CA ALA A 387 -18.46 8.79 6.24
C ALA A 387 -18.55 9.99 5.27
N ASP A 388 -17.79 11.06 5.49
CA ASP A 388 -17.70 12.21 4.59
C ASP A 388 -17.13 11.82 3.23
N SER A 389 -16.09 10.99 3.22
CA SER A 389 -15.47 10.46 1.99
C SER A 389 -16.45 9.61 1.18
N ILE A 390 -17.26 8.77 1.81
CA ILE A 390 -18.34 8.00 1.15
C ILE A 390 -19.34 8.96 0.52
N LYS A 391 -19.83 9.94 1.30
CA LYS A 391 -20.83 10.90 0.82
C LYS A 391 -20.33 11.69 -0.39
N LYS A 392 -19.13 12.24 -0.32
CA LYS A 392 -18.49 12.98 -1.41
C LYS A 392 -18.25 12.09 -2.62
N GLY A 393 -17.72 10.88 -2.43
CA GLY A 393 -17.51 9.91 -3.51
C GLY A 393 -18.82 9.51 -4.20
N LEU A 394 -19.88 9.21 -3.45
CA LEU A 394 -21.19 8.89 -4.03
C LEU A 394 -21.80 10.08 -4.78
N THR A 395 -21.69 11.29 -4.24
CA THR A 395 -22.15 12.52 -4.90
C THR A 395 -21.41 12.72 -6.22
N ALA A 396 -20.11 12.62 -6.24
CA ALA A 396 -19.29 12.74 -7.45
C ALA A 396 -19.65 11.65 -8.48
N GLY A 397 -19.82 10.41 -8.02
CA GLY A 397 -20.24 9.29 -8.88
C GLY A 397 -21.61 9.50 -9.49
N LEU A 398 -22.59 9.93 -8.71
CA LEU A 398 -23.95 10.21 -9.20
C LEU A 398 -23.95 11.34 -10.20
N LEU A 399 -23.30 12.46 -9.88
CA LEU A 399 -23.21 13.63 -10.80
C LEU A 399 -22.47 13.26 -12.08
N GLY A 400 -21.34 12.56 -11.98
CA GLY A 400 -20.59 12.06 -13.14
C GLY A 400 -21.43 11.15 -14.02
N THR A 401 -22.20 10.22 -13.41
CA THR A 401 -23.13 9.33 -14.12
C THR A 401 -24.21 10.13 -14.85
N LEU A 402 -24.83 11.10 -14.19
CA LEU A 402 -25.88 11.93 -14.81
C LEU A 402 -25.34 12.78 -15.97
N LEU A 403 -24.11 13.31 -15.83
CA LEU A 403 -23.47 14.06 -16.91
C LEU A 403 -23.21 13.16 -18.14
N VAL A 404 -22.72 11.93 -17.92
CA VAL A 404 -22.48 10.97 -19.00
C VAL A 404 -23.79 10.54 -19.65
N ILE A 405 -24.84 10.21 -18.88
CA ILE A 405 -26.17 9.89 -19.40
C ILE A 405 -26.70 11.01 -20.27
N GLY A 406 -26.67 12.24 -19.75
CA GLY A 406 -27.12 13.42 -20.50
C GLY A 406 -26.35 13.60 -21.81
N PHE A 407 -25.01 13.45 -21.76
CA PHE A 407 -24.15 13.57 -22.94
C PHE A 407 -24.42 12.46 -23.96
N MET A 408 -24.61 11.22 -23.54
CA MET A 408 -24.87 10.08 -24.42
C MET A 408 -26.24 10.17 -25.08
N ILE A 409 -27.28 10.55 -24.34
CA ILE A 409 -28.63 10.80 -24.92
C ILE A 409 -28.58 11.97 -25.90
N PHE A 410 -27.88 13.04 -25.57
CA PHE A 410 -27.75 14.21 -26.46
C PHE A 410 -27.08 13.84 -27.77
N TYR A 411 -25.95 13.09 -27.72
CA TYR A 411 -25.15 12.80 -28.91
C TYR A 411 -25.68 11.63 -29.72
N TYR A 412 -25.96 10.48 -29.06
CA TYR A 412 -26.36 9.23 -29.71
C TYR A 412 -27.88 8.99 -29.68
N ARG A 413 -28.63 9.90 -29.05
CA ARG A 413 -30.10 9.82 -28.95
C ARG A 413 -30.54 8.46 -28.43
N PHE A 414 -31.35 7.71 -29.24
CA PHE A 414 -31.85 6.40 -28.84
C PHE A 414 -30.73 5.37 -28.59
N SER A 415 -29.67 5.39 -29.38
CA SER A 415 -28.50 4.51 -29.13
C SER A 415 -27.79 4.90 -27.82
N GLY A 416 -27.84 6.18 -27.41
CA GLY A 416 -27.37 6.64 -26.11
C GLY A 416 -28.10 5.96 -24.96
N LEU A 417 -29.42 5.87 -25.00
CA LEU A 417 -30.22 5.13 -23.99
C LEU A 417 -29.80 3.66 -23.88
N VAL A 418 -29.46 3.01 -24.98
CA VAL A 418 -28.94 1.62 -24.95
C VAL A 418 -27.56 1.53 -24.31
N ALA A 419 -26.69 2.52 -24.54
CA ALA A 419 -25.38 2.61 -23.86
C ALA A 419 -25.54 2.88 -22.35
N ASP A 420 -26.46 3.78 -21.99
CA ASP A 420 -26.77 4.10 -20.59
C ASP A 420 -27.33 2.90 -19.83
N TYR A 421 -28.21 2.12 -20.49
CA TYR A 421 -28.65 0.84 -19.95
C TYR A 421 -27.48 -0.11 -19.68
N ALA A 422 -26.55 -0.25 -20.63
CA ALA A 422 -25.38 -1.13 -20.46
C ALA A 422 -24.45 -0.62 -19.36
N MET A 423 -24.27 0.69 -19.23
CA MET A 423 -23.48 1.32 -18.17
C MET A 423 -24.11 1.06 -16.80
N ILE A 424 -25.42 1.28 -16.63
CA ILE A 424 -26.11 0.99 -15.36
C ILE A 424 -26.02 -0.51 -15.04
N LEU A 425 -26.23 -1.36 -16.03
CA LEU A 425 -26.08 -2.82 -15.87
C LEU A 425 -24.65 -3.18 -15.43
N ASN A 426 -23.63 -2.55 -16.01
CA ASN A 426 -22.23 -2.75 -15.62
C ASN A 426 -22.01 -2.40 -14.14
N VAL A 427 -22.50 -1.26 -13.66
CA VAL A 427 -22.38 -0.85 -12.26
C VAL A 427 -23.06 -1.85 -11.33
N ILE A 428 -24.28 -2.28 -11.66
CA ILE A 428 -25.02 -3.27 -10.85
C ILE A 428 -24.25 -4.60 -10.78
N LEU A 429 -23.77 -5.09 -11.91
CA LEU A 429 -23.01 -6.33 -11.98
C LEU A 429 -21.65 -6.20 -11.25
N LEU A 430 -20.99 -5.04 -11.34
CA LEU A 430 -19.73 -4.75 -10.65
C LEU A 430 -19.92 -4.79 -9.13
N LEU A 431 -20.91 -4.11 -8.61
CA LEU A 431 -21.22 -4.14 -7.17
C LEU A 431 -21.60 -5.56 -6.71
N GLY A 432 -22.41 -6.27 -7.51
CA GLY A 432 -22.75 -7.67 -7.25
C GLY A 432 -21.52 -8.58 -7.22
N ALA A 433 -20.59 -8.42 -8.18
CA ALA A 433 -19.36 -9.20 -8.25
C ALA A 433 -18.42 -8.90 -7.08
N LEU A 434 -18.29 -7.63 -6.67
CA LEU A 434 -17.52 -7.23 -5.49
C LEU A 434 -18.07 -7.86 -4.22
N SER A 435 -19.39 -7.85 -4.05
CA SER A 435 -20.07 -8.49 -2.92
C SER A 435 -19.89 -10.00 -2.92
N LEU A 436 -20.07 -10.64 -4.08
CA LEU A 436 -19.92 -12.10 -4.25
C LEU A 436 -18.50 -12.58 -3.94
N LEU A 437 -17.48 -11.85 -4.41
CA LEU A 437 -16.07 -12.17 -4.17
C LEU A 437 -15.60 -11.76 -2.76
N GLY A 438 -16.44 -11.06 -2.00
CA GLY A 438 -16.05 -10.51 -0.70
C GLY A 438 -14.91 -9.50 -0.79
N ALA A 439 -14.77 -8.82 -1.92
CA ALA A 439 -13.73 -7.83 -2.15
C ALA A 439 -13.99 -6.57 -1.31
N THR A 440 -12.94 -5.99 -0.78
CA THR A 440 -13.03 -4.79 0.06
C THR A 440 -13.12 -3.54 -0.82
N LEU A 441 -14.20 -2.78 -0.66
CA LEU A 441 -14.38 -1.48 -1.31
C LEU A 441 -13.59 -0.42 -0.52
N THR A 442 -12.63 0.22 -1.19
CA THR A 442 -11.79 1.29 -0.64
C THR A 442 -12.12 2.63 -1.28
N LEU A 443 -11.64 3.74 -0.71
CA LEU A 443 -11.83 5.07 -1.32
C LEU A 443 -11.23 5.16 -2.73
N PRO A 444 -10.00 4.67 -3.00
CA PRO A 444 -9.52 4.51 -4.37
C PRO A 444 -10.41 3.56 -5.19
N GLY A 445 -10.98 2.52 -4.59
CA GLY A 445 -11.93 1.62 -5.24
C GLY A 445 -13.19 2.34 -5.73
N ILE A 446 -13.72 3.29 -4.94
CA ILE A 446 -14.82 4.17 -5.37
C ILE A 446 -14.39 4.99 -6.60
N ALA A 447 -13.19 5.58 -6.58
CA ALA A 447 -12.65 6.28 -7.75
C ALA A 447 -12.54 5.35 -8.98
N GLY A 448 -12.15 4.09 -8.77
CA GLY A 448 -12.14 3.05 -9.81
C GLY A 448 -13.52 2.74 -10.39
N ILE A 449 -14.56 2.65 -9.55
CA ILE A 449 -15.96 2.50 -9.99
C ILE A 449 -16.38 3.72 -10.82
N ILE A 450 -16.14 4.93 -10.32
CA ILE A 450 -16.49 6.20 -11.00
C ILE A 450 -15.77 6.28 -12.35
N LEU A 451 -14.50 5.96 -12.40
CA LEU A 451 -13.74 5.93 -13.65
C LEU A 451 -14.28 4.86 -14.62
N SER A 452 -14.65 3.68 -14.11
CA SER A 452 -15.21 2.61 -14.93
C SER A 452 -16.56 3.00 -15.57
N ILE A 453 -17.34 3.92 -14.97
CA ILE A 453 -18.56 4.49 -15.56
C ILE A 453 -18.22 5.25 -16.85
N GLY A 454 -17.19 6.11 -16.82
CA GLY A 454 -16.71 6.81 -18.03
C GLY A 454 -16.24 5.84 -19.11
N MET A 455 -15.46 4.83 -18.74
CA MET A 455 -14.94 3.82 -19.68
C MET A 455 -16.00 2.83 -20.15
N ALA A 456 -17.09 2.61 -19.40
CA ALA A 456 -18.16 1.68 -19.77
C ALA A 456 -18.89 2.12 -21.05
N VAL A 457 -18.90 3.40 -21.29
CA VAL A 457 -19.55 3.97 -22.49
C VAL A 457 -18.63 3.92 -23.71
N ASP A 458 -17.31 3.88 -23.52
CA ASP A 458 -16.31 3.92 -24.58
C ASP A 458 -16.47 2.78 -25.59
N SER A 459 -16.66 1.55 -25.14
CA SER A 459 -16.95 0.40 -25.99
C SER A 459 -18.22 0.61 -26.84
N ASN A 460 -19.25 1.22 -26.27
CA ASN A 460 -20.49 1.48 -26.97
C ASN A 460 -20.32 2.58 -28.03
N VAL A 461 -19.56 3.63 -27.72
CA VAL A 461 -19.18 4.67 -28.69
C VAL A 461 -18.49 4.04 -29.90
N LEU A 462 -17.55 3.11 -29.66
CA LEU A 462 -16.86 2.39 -30.70
C LEU A 462 -17.83 1.64 -31.62
N ILE A 463 -18.73 0.89 -31.05
CA ILE A 463 -19.72 0.11 -31.80
C ILE A 463 -20.63 1.05 -32.59
N TYR A 464 -21.10 2.15 -31.98
CA TYR A 464 -22.04 3.07 -32.65
C TYR A 464 -21.41 3.86 -33.78
N GLU A 465 -20.16 4.30 -33.63
CA GLU A 465 -19.44 4.95 -34.72
C GLU A 465 -19.22 3.98 -35.90
N ARG A 466 -18.92 2.70 -35.63
CA ARG A 466 -18.84 1.68 -36.68
C ARG A 466 -20.20 1.37 -37.30
N MET A 467 -21.29 1.33 -36.52
CA MET A 467 -22.66 1.23 -37.05
C MET A 467 -23.00 2.41 -37.95
N ARG A 468 -22.60 3.62 -37.57
CA ARG A 468 -22.78 4.85 -38.35
C ARG A 468 -22.05 4.79 -39.68
N GLU A 469 -20.80 4.36 -39.70
CA GLU A 469 -20.00 4.16 -40.92
C GLU A 469 -20.67 3.18 -41.87
N GLU A 470 -21.13 2.03 -41.38
CA GLU A 470 -21.78 0.98 -42.17
C GLU A 470 -23.15 1.46 -42.73
N PHE A 471 -23.89 2.25 -41.92
CA PHE A 471 -25.15 2.82 -42.33
C PHE A 471 -25.00 3.90 -43.40
N HIS A 472 -24.00 4.77 -43.27
CA HIS A 472 -23.65 5.79 -44.29
C HIS A 472 -23.12 5.16 -45.57
N ALA A 473 -22.52 3.95 -45.52
CA ALA A 473 -22.13 3.18 -46.67
C ALA A 473 -23.33 2.52 -47.42
N GLY A 474 -24.57 2.83 -47.01
CA GLY A 474 -25.77 2.37 -47.66
C GLY A 474 -26.28 0.96 -47.28
N LYS A 475 -25.69 0.36 -46.21
CA LYS A 475 -26.13 -0.95 -45.77
C LYS A 475 -27.49 -0.93 -45.07
N PRO A 476 -28.33 -1.98 -45.19
CA PRO A 476 -29.56 -2.12 -44.45
C PRO A 476 -29.32 -2.06 -42.95
N LEU A 477 -30.28 -1.52 -42.19
CA LEU A 477 -30.15 -1.28 -40.74
C LEU A 477 -29.58 -2.49 -39.96
N LYS A 478 -30.10 -3.70 -40.21
CA LYS A 478 -29.64 -4.92 -39.56
C LYS A 478 -28.16 -5.21 -39.91
N ALA A 479 -27.78 -5.10 -41.17
CA ALA A 479 -26.40 -5.36 -41.63
C ALA A 479 -25.43 -4.29 -41.09
N ALA A 480 -25.91 -3.03 -40.92
CA ALA A 480 -25.13 -1.97 -40.31
C ALA A 480 -24.88 -2.23 -38.80
N ILE A 481 -25.89 -2.71 -38.08
CA ILE A 481 -25.75 -3.09 -36.66
C ILE A 481 -24.79 -4.29 -36.54
N ASP A 482 -25.03 -5.38 -37.32
CA ASP A 482 -24.17 -6.57 -37.27
C ASP A 482 -22.72 -6.21 -37.61
N GLY A 483 -22.48 -5.41 -38.67
CA GLY A 483 -21.16 -4.94 -39.06
C GLY A 483 -20.50 -4.04 -38.02
N GLY A 484 -21.28 -3.24 -37.27
CA GLY A 484 -20.78 -2.42 -36.17
C GLY A 484 -20.13 -3.26 -35.05
N TYR A 485 -20.85 -4.29 -34.58
CA TYR A 485 -20.30 -5.20 -33.57
C TYR A 485 -19.10 -6.00 -34.07
N ASP A 486 -19.21 -6.61 -35.25
CA ASP A 486 -18.18 -7.49 -35.77
C ASP A 486 -16.85 -6.75 -36.01
N LYS A 487 -16.92 -5.51 -36.53
CA LYS A 487 -15.72 -4.69 -36.79
C LYS A 487 -15.12 -4.05 -35.53
N ALA A 488 -15.97 -3.71 -34.54
CA ALA A 488 -15.49 -3.12 -33.29
C ALA A 488 -14.89 -4.15 -32.33
N PHE A 489 -15.27 -5.43 -32.47
CA PHE A 489 -14.98 -6.48 -31.47
C PHE A 489 -13.51 -6.56 -31.06
N TRP A 490 -12.61 -6.76 -32.02
CA TRP A 490 -11.18 -6.89 -31.70
C TRP A 490 -10.56 -5.62 -31.18
N THR A 491 -10.96 -4.47 -31.70
CA THR A 491 -10.46 -3.18 -31.22
C THR A 491 -10.86 -2.92 -29.75
N ILE A 492 -12.08 -3.33 -29.37
CA ILE A 492 -12.56 -3.27 -27.96
C ILE A 492 -11.76 -4.22 -27.08
N ILE A 493 -11.51 -5.45 -27.51
CA ILE A 493 -10.70 -6.41 -26.74
C ILE A 493 -9.28 -5.86 -26.54
N ASP A 494 -8.64 -5.39 -27.62
CA ASP A 494 -7.27 -4.87 -27.56
C ASP A 494 -7.13 -3.70 -26.58
N SER A 495 -8.09 -2.76 -26.57
CA SER A 495 -8.08 -1.62 -25.66
C SER A 495 -8.30 -2.01 -24.19
N HIS A 496 -9.15 -2.99 -23.92
CA HIS A 496 -9.41 -3.43 -22.56
C HIS A 496 -8.30 -4.32 -21.98
N VAL A 497 -7.63 -5.12 -22.82
CA VAL A 497 -6.47 -5.91 -22.40
C VAL A 497 -5.34 -5.02 -21.90
N THR A 498 -5.06 -3.89 -22.56
CA THR A 498 -4.03 -2.94 -22.09
C THR A 498 -4.34 -2.38 -20.72
N THR A 499 -5.60 -2.03 -20.45
CA THR A 499 -6.04 -1.58 -19.13
C THR A 499 -5.96 -2.70 -18.08
N LEU A 500 -6.29 -3.95 -18.44
CA LEU A 500 -6.16 -5.09 -17.53
C LEU A 500 -4.70 -5.40 -17.17
N ILE A 501 -3.75 -5.20 -18.08
CA ILE A 501 -2.31 -5.36 -17.80
C ILE A 501 -1.88 -4.37 -16.72
N THR A 502 -2.28 -3.10 -16.82
CA THR A 502 -1.96 -2.09 -15.81
C THR A 502 -2.64 -2.37 -14.48
N ALA A 503 -3.91 -2.79 -14.51
CA ALA A 503 -4.63 -3.18 -13.31
C ALA A 503 -4.02 -4.41 -12.62
N CYS A 504 -3.52 -5.39 -13.38
CA CYS A 504 -2.80 -6.54 -12.85
C CYS A 504 -1.49 -6.12 -12.16
N ALA A 505 -0.72 -5.21 -12.75
CA ALA A 505 0.48 -4.66 -12.12
C ALA A 505 0.15 -3.92 -10.81
N LEU A 506 -0.92 -3.11 -10.79
CA LEU A 506 -1.42 -2.46 -9.58
C LEU A 506 -1.85 -3.47 -8.50
N PHE A 507 -2.46 -4.58 -8.88
CA PHE A 507 -2.87 -5.62 -7.95
C PHE A 507 -1.67 -6.35 -7.32
N LEU A 508 -0.66 -6.67 -8.12
CA LEU A 508 0.53 -7.40 -7.66
C LEU A 508 1.43 -6.57 -6.75
N PHE A 509 1.64 -5.29 -7.09
CA PHE A 509 2.60 -4.42 -6.41
C PHE A 509 1.95 -3.38 -5.50
N GLY A 510 0.64 -3.17 -5.61
CA GLY A 510 -0.11 -2.23 -4.77
C GLY A 510 -0.25 -2.69 -3.32
N THR A 511 -0.48 -1.73 -2.44
CA THR A 511 -0.85 -1.96 -1.04
C THR A 511 -2.38 -2.00 -0.87
N GLY A 512 -2.88 -2.30 0.33
CA GLY A 512 -4.29 -2.53 0.64
C GLY A 512 -5.32 -1.69 -0.15
N PRO A 513 -5.33 -0.34 -0.01
CA PRO A 513 -6.30 0.51 -0.73
C PRO A 513 -6.15 0.45 -2.26
N ILE A 514 -4.92 0.36 -2.77
CA ILE A 514 -4.65 0.28 -4.22
C ILE A 514 -5.06 -1.06 -4.80
N LYS A 515 -4.90 -2.16 -4.05
CA LYS A 515 -5.44 -3.46 -4.48
C LYS A 515 -6.95 -3.41 -4.66
N GLY A 516 -7.66 -2.71 -3.77
CA GLY A 516 -9.08 -2.45 -3.92
C GLY A 516 -9.41 -1.74 -5.24
N PHE A 517 -8.67 -0.67 -5.57
CA PHE A 517 -8.78 0.02 -6.87
C PHE A 517 -8.54 -0.92 -8.06
N ALA A 518 -7.45 -1.70 -8.02
CA ALA A 518 -7.11 -2.62 -9.10
C ALA A 518 -8.19 -3.68 -9.34
N VAL A 519 -8.80 -4.22 -8.26
CA VAL A 519 -9.91 -5.17 -8.34
C VAL A 519 -11.16 -4.53 -8.94
N THR A 520 -11.54 -3.34 -8.46
CA THR A 520 -12.73 -2.63 -8.98
C THR A 520 -12.55 -2.26 -10.45
N LEU A 521 -11.38 -1.77 -10.84
CA LEU A 521 -11.06 -1.44 -12.22
C LEU A 521 -11.08 -2.70 -13.12
N SER A 522 -10.45 -3.79 -12.70
CA SER A 522 -10.41 -5.04 -13.47
C SER A 522 -11.80 -5.62 -13.70
N LEU A 523 -12.59 -5.72 -12.63
CA LEU A 523 -13.97 -6.21 -12.72
C LEU A 523 -14.83 -5.27 -13.57
N GLY A 524 -14.67 -3.94 -13.41
CA GLY A 524 -15.40 -2.94 -14.21
C GLY A 524 -15.12 -3.10 -15.70
N VAL A 525 -13.86 -3.30 -16.09
CA VAL A 525 -13.44 -3.51 -17.48
C VAL A 525 -13.95 -4.84 -18.05
N ILE A 526 -13.84 -5.94 -17.28
CA ILE A 526 -14.33 -7.27 -17.72
C ILE A 526 -15.85 -7.27 -17.90
N LEU A 527 -16.56 -6.71 -16.94
CA LEU A 527 -18.02 -6.63 -17.00
C LEU A 527 -18.49 -5.66 -18.08
N ASN A 528 -17.74 -4.59 -18.37
CA ASN A 528 -17.99 -3.70 -19.49
C ASN A 528 -17.94 -4.44 -20.83
N LEU A 529 -16.93 -5.29 -21.06
CA LEU A 529 -16.89 -6.14 -22.26
C LEU A 529 -18.18 -6.95 -22.40
N PHE A 530 -18.64 -7.54 -21.31
CA PHE A 530 -19.88 -8.34 -21.32
C PHE A 530 -21.11 -7.47 -21.61
N THR A 531 -21.29 -6.36 -20.91
CA THR A 531 -22.48 -5.51 -21.06
C THR A 531 -22.51 -4.79 -22.40
N ALA A 532 -21.38 -4.31 -22.92
CA ALA A 532 -21.28 -3.65 -24.22
C ALA A 532 -21.44 -4.61 -25.39
N LEU A 533 -20.76 -5.78 -25.37
CA LEU A 533 -20.79 -6.70 -26.53
C LEU A 533 -22.03 -7.62 -26.51
N PHE A 534 -22.43 -8.10 -25.35
CA PHE A 534 -23.54 -9.01 -25.19
C PHE A 534 -24.84 -8.30 -24.81
N GLY A 535 -24.81 -7.48 -23.76
CA GLY A 535 -26.00 -6.81 -23.23
C GLY A 535 -26.67 -5.91 -24.26
N THR A 536 -25.95 -4.97 -24.86
CA THR A 536 -26.50 -4.06 -25.87
C THR A 536 -26.93 -4.79 -27.15
N ARG A 537 -26.19 -5.84 -27.55
CA ARG A 537 -26.57 -6.67 -28.70
C ARG A 537 -27.93 -7.31 -28.53
N VAL A 538 -28.22 -7.85 -27.33
CA VAL A 538 -29.52 -8.44 -27.02
C VAL A 538 -30.64 -7.41 -27.13
N VAL A 539 -30.38 -6.18 -26.67
CA VAL A 539 -31.37 -5.08 -26.80
C VAL A 539 -31.63 -4.72 -28.26
N TYR A 540 -30.56 -4.55 -29.06
CA TYR A 540 -30.74 -4.27 -30.51
C TYR A 540 -31.43 -5.40 -31.25
N ASP A 541 -31.11 -6.66 -30.99
CA ASP A 541 -31.77 -7.82 -31.58
C ASP A 541 -33.28 -7.82 -31.27
N TRP A 542 -33.63 -7.49 -30.01
CA TRP A 542 -35.02 -7.39 -29.61
C TRP A 542 -35.77 -6.25 -30.29
N LEU A 543 -35.14 -5.05 -30.37
CA LEU A 543 -35.70 -3.88 -31.04
C LEU A 543 -35.94 -4.10 -32.52
N LEU A 544 -35.00 -4.80 -33.19
CA LEU A 544 -35.13 -5.18 -34.61
C LEU A 544 -36.30 -6.16 -34.84
N ILE A 545 -36.46 -7.17 -33.96
CA ILE A 545 -37.53 -8.16 -34.04
C ILE A 545 -38.88 -7.48 -33.83
N LYS A 546 -38.98 -6.52 -32.91
CA LYS A 546 -40.20 -5.76 -32.65
C LYS A 546 -40.48 -4.66 -33.69
N ARG A 547 -39.53 -4.42 -34.60
CA ARG A 547 -39.56 -3.32 -35.57
C ARG A 547 -39.72 -1.92 -34.96
N TRP A 548 -39.26 -1.77 -33.71
CA TRP A 548 -39.32 -0.47 -33.03
C TRP A 548 -38.19 0.46 -33.51
N LEU A 549 -37.05 -0.09 -33.89
CA LEU A 549 -35.95 0.66 -34.47
C LEU A 549 -36.12 0.73 -36.00
N LYS A 550 -36.43 1.93 -36.52
CA LYS A 550 -36.63 2.16 -37.96
C LYS A 550 -35.39 2.76 -38.62
N LYS A 551 -34.62 3.58 -37.90
CA LYS A 551 -33.42 4.23 -38.37
C LYS A 551 -32.47 4.52 -37.22
N LEU A 552 -31.18 4.56 -37.51
CA LEU A 552 -30.12 5.10 -36.59
C LEU A 552 -30.06 6.63 -36.80
N SER A 553 -30.06 7.36 -35.72
CA SER A 553 -29.97 8.84 -35.74
C SER A 553 -28.95 9.29 -34.74
N PHE A 554 -27.92 9.97 -35.21
CA PHE A 554 -26.83 10.48 -34.42
C PHE A 554 -26.72 11.99 -34.62
N PHE A 555 -26.22 12.69 -33.62
CA PHE A 555 -25.89 14.10 -33.76
C PHE A 555 -24.48 14.20 -34.38
N GLU A 556 -24.31 15.04 -35.43
CA GLU A 556 -23.03 15.24 -36.08
C GLU A 556 -22.45 16.60 -35.71
N PHE A 557 -21.64 16.64 -34.67
CA PHE A 557 -20.96 17.88 -34.25
C PHE A 557 -19.78 18.20 -35.16
N PHE A 558 -19.02 17.17 -35.56
CA PHE A 558 -17.86 17.30 -36.42
C PHE A 558 -18.21 16.79 -37.83
N LYS A 559 -18.56 17.66 -38.72
CA LYS A 559 -18.54 17.33 -40.15
C LYS A 559 -17.10 17.06 -40.58
N GLN A 560 -16.88 16.08 -41.48
CA GLN A 560 -15.56 15.71 -41.99
C GLN A 560 -14.74 16.95 -42.33
N ARG A 561 -13.68 17.20 -41.57
CA ARG A 561 -12.69 18.23 -41.81
C ARG A 561 -11.41 17.56 -42.30
N ASN A 562 -10.80 18.07 -43.35
CA ASN A 562 -9.49 17.61 -43.83
C ASN A 562 -8.39 18.39 -43.07
N ILE A 563 -8.12 18.03 -41.82
CA ILE A 563 -7.05 18.63 -41.01
C ILE A 563 -5.75 17.93 -41.33
N ASP A 564 -4.69 18.70 -41.64
CA ASP A 564 -3.35 18.13 -41.90
C ASP A 564 -2.54 17.94 -40.62
N PHE A 565 -2.82 16.89 -39.86
CA PHE A 565 -2.12 16.55 -38.62
C PHE A 565 -0.65 16.23 -38.84
N VAL A 566 -0.30 15.58 -39.96
CA VAL A 566 1.09 15.24 -40.29
C VAL A 566 1.90 16.48 -40.64
N GLY A 567 1.30 17.51 -41.23
CA GLY A 567 1.93 18.80 -41.48
C GLY A 567 2.33 19.51 -40.19
N TRP A 568 1.51 19.45 -39.15
CA TRP A 568 1.76 20.11 -37.85
C TRP A 568 2.75 19.36 -36.95
N ARG A 569 3.26 18.20 -37.38
CA ARG A 569 4.16 17.32 -36.57
C ARG A 569 5.37 18.04 -35.95
N HIS A 570 5.95 19.03 -36.63
CA HIS A 570 7.13 19.73 -36.13
C HIS A 570 6.82 20.56 -34.88
N TYR A 571 5.71 21.27 -34.89
CA TYR A 571 5.25 22.03 -33.72
C TYR A 571 4.87 21.07 -32.57
N ALA A 572 4.17 19.99 -32.91
CA ALA A 572 3.80 18.95 -31.94
C ALA A 572 5.02 18.32 -31.29
N PHE A 573 6.05 17.96 -32.04
CA PHE A 573 7.29 17.36 -31.48
C PHE A 573 8.07 18.35 -30.60
N VAL A 574 8.07 19.64 -30.89
CA VAL A 574 8.68 20.67 -30.03
C VAL A 574 7.93 20.75 -28.70
N LEU A 575 6.60 20.85 -28.73
CA LEU A 575 5.77 20.89 -27.52
C LEU A 575 5.92 19.59 -26.71
N SER A 576 5.78 18.45 -27.34
CA SER A 576 5.93 17.15 -26.71
C SER A 576 7.34 16.91 -26.17
N GLY A 577 8.37 17.37 -26.88
CA GLY A 577 9.75 17.30 -26.41
C GLY A 577 9.98 18.15 -25.17
N ALA A 578 9.40 19.35 -25.10
CA ALA A 578 9.45 20.21 -23.92
C ALA A 578 8.75 19.56 -22.72
N LEU A 579 7.55 18.96 -22.91
CA LEU A 579 6.83 18.26 -21.88
C LEU A 579 7.59 17.02 -21.38
N CYS A 580 8.16 16.23 -22.29
CA CYS A 580 9.00 15.08 -21.92
C CYS A 580 10.25 15.50 -21.14
N LEU A 581 10.93 16.57 -21.57
CA LEU A 581 12.09 17.10 -20.88
C LEU A 581 11.73 17.52 -19.46
N LEU A 582 10.61 18.25 -19.29
CA LEU A 582 10.10 18.65 -17.99
C LEU A 582 9.79 17.40 -17.14
N GLY A 583 9.17 16.37 -17.71
CA GLY A 583 8.90 15.10 -17.03
C GLY A 583 10.15 14.34 -16.62
N ILE A 584 11.19 14.31 -17.45
CA ILE A 584 12.47 13.71 -17.12
C ILE A 584 13.16 14.47 -15.98
N VAL A 585 13.16 15.80 -16.03
CA VAL A 585 13.68 16.65 -14.94
C VAL A 585 12.92 16.35 -13.65
N ALA A 586 11.57 16.31 -13.71
CA ALA A 586 10.73 15.95 -12.58
C ALA A 586 11.09 14.58 -12.01
N PHE A 587 11.20 13.57 -12.85
CA PHE A 587 11.56 12.21 -12.43
C PHE A 587 12.93 12.14 -11.75
N VAL A 588 13.95 12.81 -12.32
CA VAL A 588 15.29 12.87 -11.72
C VAL A 588 15.28 13.61 -10.38
N GLN A 589 14.57 14.74 -10.29
CA GLN A 589 14.50 15.50 -9.04
C GLN A 589 13.75 14.74 -7.94
N LEU A 590 12.63 14.12 -8.27
CA LEU A 590 11.85 13.29 -7.36
C LEU A 590 12.65 12.06 -6.87
N SER A 591 13.42 11.43 -7.76
CA SER A 591 14.30 10.30 -7.39
C SER A 591 15.42 10.71 -6.41
N ARG A 592 15.87 11.97 -6.47
CA ARG A 592 16.82 12.56 -5.54
C ARG A 592 16.19 13.08 -4.24
N GLY A 593 14.88 12.97 -4.10
CA GLY A 593 14.13 13.47 -2.93
C GLY A 593 13.79 14.95 -2.98
N TYR A 594 13.99 15.63 -4.12
CA TYR A 594 13.56 17.00 -4.33
C TYR A 594 12.17 17.02 -4.97
N GLY A 595 11.26 17.78 -4.40
CA GLY A 595 9.89 17.92 -4.89
C GLY A 595 8.86 17.56 -3.81
N ASN A 596 7.57 17.66 -4.18
CA ASN A 596 6.47 17.40 -3.27
C ASN A 596 6.04 15.93 -3.32
N LEU A 597 6.79 15.09 -2.59
CA LEU A 597 6.46 13.67 -2.42
C LEU A 597 5.51 13.50 -1.23
N GLY A 598 4.52 12.64 -1.37
CA GLY A 598 3.68 12.19 -0.28
C GLY A 598 4.45 11.49 0.83
N VAL A 599 3.85 11.41 2.02
CA VAL A 599 4.48 10.74 3.17
C VAL A 599 4.73 9.25 2.89
N GLU A 600 4.01 8.67 1.95
CA GLU A 600 4.21 7.29 1.50
C GLU A 600 5.59 7.07 0.86
N PHE A 601 6.16 8.10 0.24
CA PHE A 601 7.45 8.03 -0.46
C PHE A 601 8.58 8.76 0.27
N SER A 602 8.25 9.81 1.04
CA SER A 602 9.23 10.58 1.81
C SER A 602 9.47 10.02 3.20
N GLY A 603 8.52 9.27 3.74
CA GLY A 603 8.42 9.00 5.17
C GLY A 603 7.99 10.25 5.94
N GLY A 604 7.57 10.07 7.18
CA GLY A 604 7.11 11.15 8.04
C GLY A 604 5.68 10.97 8.51
N ALA A 605 4.99 12.07 8.82
CA ALA A 605 3.63 12.07 9.32
C ALA A 605 2.75 13.08 8.57
N LEU A 606 1.53 12.69 8.27
CA LEU A 606 0.43 13.54 7.84
C LEU A 606 -0.65 13.45 8.93
N VAL A 607 -1.00 14.57 9.52
CA VAL A 607 -1.98 14.64 10.62
C VAL A 607 -3.11 15.57 10.21
N GLU A 608 -4.32 15.05 10.25
CA GLU A 608 -5.54 15.79 10.00
C GLU A 608 -6.25 16.07 11.33
N MET A 609 -6.56 17.31 11.60
CA MET A 609 -7.20 17.76 12.82
C MET A 609 -8.39 18.65 12.54
N THR A 610 -9.38 18.61 13.43
CA THR A 610 -10.47 19.57 13.46
C THR A 610 -10.33 20.48 14.66
N ALA A 611 -10.63 21.75 14.48
CA ALA A 611 -10.59 22.78 15.51
C ALA A 611 -12.02 23.25 15.86
N THR A 612 -12.25 23.63 17.12
CA THR A 612 -13.57 24.14 17.53
C THR A 612 -13.89 25.51 16.94
N LYS A 613 -12.87 26.35 16.76
CA LYS A 613 -12.99 27.69 16.20
C LYS A 613 -12.10 27.85 14.95
N PRO A 614 -12.44 28.73 14.01
CA PRO A 614 -11.54 29.05 12.91
C PRO A 614 -10.21 29.59 13.43
N PHE A 615 -9.13 29.24 12.73
CA PHE A 615 -7.75 29.62 13.07
C PHE A 615 -7.05 30.18 11.82
N THR A 616 -5.88 30.80 12.00
CA THR A 616 -5.03 31.26 10.88
C THR A 616 -3.84 30.33 10.72
N VAL A 617 -3.47 30.04 9.47
CA VAL A 617 -2.31 29.19 9.14
C VAL A 617 -1.02 29.77 9.73
N ASN A 618 -0.89 31.10 9.78
CA ASN A 618 0.30 31.77 10.32
C ASN A 618 0.44 31.51 11.83
N ALA A 619 -0.65 31.55 12.61
CA ALA A 619 -0.60 31.24 14.04
C ALA A 619 -0.12 29.81 14.30
N VAL A 620 -0.59 28.83 13.53
CA VAL A 620 -0.13 27.45 13.62
C VAL A 620 1.35 27.34 13.22
N ARG A 621 1.76 28.03 12.14
CA ARG A 621 3.16 28.02 11.68
C ARG A 621 4.12 28.61 12.71
N ASP A 622 3.73 29.67 13.39
CA ASP A 622 4.55 30.29 14.43
C ASP A 622 4.75 29.35 15.65
N ILE A 623 3.72 28.61 16.03
CA ILE A 623 3.78 27.62 17.09
C ILE A 623 4.72 26.47 16.69
N LEU A 624 4.53 25.89 15.50
CA LEU A 624 5.35 24.79 14.99
C LEU A 624 6.84 25.20 14.84
N SER A 625 7.09 26.45 14.45
CA SER A 625 8.46 26.97 14.28
C SER A 625 9.19 27.10 15.63
N ARG A 626 8.49 27.46 16.70
CA ARG A 626 9.08 27.55 18.06
C ARG A 626 9.51 26.19 18.61
N GLU A 627 8.81 25.13 18.23
CA GLU A 627 9.08 23.76 18.65
C GLU A 627 10.02 23.00 17.67
N GLY A 628 10.64 23.69 16.72
CA GLY A 628 11.58 23.10 15.76
C GLY A 628 10.92 22.44 14.53
N TRP A 629 9.62 22.57 14.39
CA TRP A 629 8.87 22.01 13.24
C TRP A 629 8.52 23.07 12.18
N GLY A 630 9.33 24.11 12.05
CA GLY A 630 9.12 25.18 11.08
C GLY A 630 9.10 24.77 9.60
N HIS A 631 9.60 23.57 9.29
CA HIS A 631 9.54 23.00 7.93
C HIS A 631 8.24 22.24 7.64
N ALA A 632 7.28 22.22 8.56
CA ALA A 632 5.99 21.57 8.36
C ALA A 632 5.20 22.23 7.23
N GLU A 633 4.64 21.43 6.34
CA GLU A 633 3.68 21.89 5.36
C GLU A 633 2.30 21.97 6.04
N ILE A 634 1.71 23.17 6.07
CA ILE A 634 0.44 23.42 6.75
C ILE A 634 -0.59 23.80 5.71
N GLN A 635 -1.70 23.08 5.70
CA GLN A 635 -2.83 23.37 4.83
C GLN A 635 -4.11 23.48 5.67
N GLN A 636 -4.86 24.55 5.44
CA GLN A 636 -6.19 24.74 6.00
C GLN A 636 -7.21 24.24 4.99
N ILE A 637 -8.13 23.38 5.44
CA ILE A 637 -9.17 22.80 4.62
C ILE A 637 -10.49 23.50 4.92
N GLU A 638 -11.50 23.28 4.11
CA GLU A 638 -12.82 23.93 4.09
C GLU A 638 -13.37 24.48 5.41
N GLY A 639 -13.86 25.72 5.37
CA GLY A 639 -14.51 26.36 6.52
C GLY A 639 -13.57 26.90 7.59
N GLY A 640 -12.24 26.79 7.44
CA GLY A 640 -11.27 27.38 8.36
C GLY A 640 -11.11 26.65 9.68
N LYS A 641 -11.73 25.48 9.84
CA LYS A 641 -11.69 24.66 11.08
C LYS A 641 -10.90 23.36 10.95
N GLU A 642 -10.60 22.95 9.72
CA GLU A 642 -9.81 21.74 9.49
C GLU A 642 -8.37 22.11 9.13
N LEU A 643 -7.45 21.40 9.76
CA LEU A 643 -6.01 21.58 9.66
C LEU A 643 -5.36 20.29 9.19
N MET A 644 -4.57 20.35 8.16
CA MET A 644 -3.67 19.29 7.74
C MET A 644 -2.23 19.73 7.95
N VAL A 645 -1.47 18.95 8.69
CA VAL A 645 -0.04 19.19 8.96
C VAL A 645 0.76 18.01 8.46
N LYS A 646 1.71 18.29 7.56
CA LYS A 646 2.63 17.29 7.03
C LYS A 646 4.04 17.55 7.55
N LEU A 647 4.62 16.54 8.16
CA LEU A 647 5.96 16.54 8.72
C LEU A 647 6.82 15.53 7.95
N LYS A 648 7.85 16.01 7.25
CA LYS A 648 8.82 15.15 6.54
C LYS A 648 9.92 14.72 7.51
N LYS A 649 10.30 13.43 7.51
CA LYS A 649 11.41 12.87 8.30
C LYS A 649 11.46 13.36 9.75
N SER A 650 10.48 12.98 10.56
CA SER A 650 10.55 13.23 11.99
C SER A 650 11.49 12.22 12.66
N GLU A 651 12.33 12.68 13.59
CA GLU A 651 13.13 11.83 14.50
C GLU A 651 12.25 11.16 15.56
N ALA A 652 11.01 11.62 15.73
CA ALA A 652 10.05 11.03 16.64
C ALA A 652 9.58 9.64 16.18
N SER A 653 9.30 8.78 17.15
CA SER A 653 8.81 7.42 16.87
C SER A 653 7.45 7.47 16.18
N VAL A 654 7.26 6.64 15.15
CA VAL A 654 5.96 6.43 14.51
C VAL A 654 4.94 6.02 15.58
N GLY A 655 3.76 6.66 15.59
CA GLY A 655 2.70 6.41 16.58
C GLY A 655 2.55 7.49 17.65
N GLN A 656 3.49 8.43 17.80
CA GLN A 656 3.46 9.47 18.84
C GLN A 656 3.42 10.91 18.30
N ILE A 657 3.70 11.08 16.99
CA ILE A 657 3.84 12.43 16.39
C ILE A 657 2.51 13.20 16.45
N SER A 658 1.41 12.53 16.15
CA SER A 658 0.09 13.15 16.06
C SER A 658 -0.44 13.63 17.40
N GLU A 659 -0.23 12.87 18.46
CA GLU A 659 -0.62 13.24 19.83
C GLU A 659 0.20 14.41 20.35
N HIS A 660 1.52 14.35 20.13
CA HIS A 660 2.42 15.44 20.52
C HIS A 660 2.06 16.74 19.80
N LEU A 661 1.72 16.67 18.50
CA LEU A 661 1.25 17.82 17.72
C LEU A 661 -0.06 18.40 18.28
N ALA A 662 -1.03 17.54 18.57
CA ALA A 662 -2.32 17.98 19.14
C ALA A 662 -2.15 18.61 20.52
N ASP A 663 -1.37 17.99 21.39
CA ASP A 663 -1.07 18.52 22.74
C ASP A 663 -0.36 19.89 22.68
N MET A 664 0.59 20.04 21.76
CA MET A 664 1.31 21.29 21.57
C MET A 664 0.39 22.41 21.09
N LEU A 665 -0.46 22.15 20.10
CA LEU A 665 -1.44 23.12 19.60
C LEU A 665 -2.48 23.48 20.66
N ASN A 666 -2.97 22.50 21.42
CA ASN A 666 -3.94 22.72 22.49
C ASN A 666 -3.36 23.51 23.66
N LYS A 667 -2.08 23.32 23.99
CA LYS A 667 -1.38 24.14 25.00
C LYS A 667 -1.16 25.58 24.55
N ALA A 668 -0.81 25.76 23.27
CA ALA A 668 -0.53 27.09 22.71
C ALA A 668 -1.80 27.90 22.39
N MET A 669 -2.92 27.23 22.11
CA MET A 669 -4.22 27.80 21.79
C MET A 669 -5.34 27.19 22.66
N PRO A 670 -5.38 27.47 23.94
CA PRO A 670 -6.32 26.81 24.89
C PRO A 670 -7.80 27.07 24.57
N ASP A 671 -8.11 28.21 23.93
CA ASP A 671 -9.48 28.55 23.50
C ASP A 671 -9.95 27.79 22.25
N ASN A 672 -9.07 27.07 21.60
CA ASN A 672 -9.35 26.34 20.36
C ASN A 672 -8.86 24.89 20.49
N GLN A 673 -9.76 23.97 20.76
CA GLN A 673 -9.40 22.56 20.93
C GLN A 673 -9.19 21.91 19.55
N PHE A 674 -7.98 21.39 19.34
CA PHE A 674 -7.61 20.59 18.17
C PHE A 674 -7.76 19.10 18.49
N LYS A 675 -8.54 18.42 17.67
CA LYS A 675 -8.76 16.97 17.78
C LYS A 675 -8.28 16.28 16.50
N VAL A 676 -7.44 15.26 16.64
CA VAL A 676 -7.01 14.43 15.51
C VAL A 676 -8.19 13.63 14.97
N ILE A 677 -8.48 13.78 13.67
CA ILE A 677 -9.53 13.06 12.94
C ILE A 677 -8.96 12.01 11.99
N GLY A 678 -7.70 12.21 11.57
CA GLY A 678 -6.97 11.27 10.73
C GLY A 678 -5.47 11.43 10.92
N LYS A 679 -4.73 10.34 10.76
CA LYS A 679 -3.27 10.36 10.77
C LYS A 679 -2.70 9.29 9.87
N GLN A 680 -1.58 9.62 9.24
CA GLN A 680 -0.79 8.71 8.43
C GLN A 680 0.68 8.91 8.80
N GLU A 681 1.24 7.97 9.51
CA GLU A 681 2.64 7.99 9.95
C GLU A 681 3.37 6.81 9.32
N ILE A 682 4.44 7.09 8.59
CA ILE A 682 5.17 6.09 7.80
C ILE A 682 6.66 6.20 8.09
N GLY A 683 7.24 5.11 8.55
CA GLY A 683 8.68 5.00 8.78
C GLY A 683 9.48 4.93 7.48
N ALA A 684 10.76 5.31 7.55
CA ALA A 684 11.65 5.38 6.39
C ALA A 684 11.83 4.03 5.66
N SER A 685 11.81 2.91 6.37
CA SER A 685 11.93 1.57 5.78
C SER A 685 10.73 1.25 4.87
N ILE A 686 9.51 1.55 5.34
CA ILE A 686 8.30 1.31 4.58
C ILE A 686 8.20 2.24 3.38
N SER A 687 8.52 3.53 3.54
CA SER A 687 8.49 4.48 2.43
C SER A 687 9.46 4.09 1.31
N GLY A 688 10.66 3.58 1.66
CA GLY A 688 11.61 3.02 0.70
C GLY A 688 11.05 1.81 -0.07
N ASP A 689 10.40 0.88 0.63
CA ASP A 689 9.76 -0.30 0.02
C ASP A 689 8.60 0.09 -0.91
N LEU A 690 7.74 1.03 -0.49
CA LEU A 690 6.63 1.54 -1.31
C LEU A 690 7.13 2.21 -2.58
N ARG A 691 8.19 3.02 -2.50
CA ARG A 691 8.81 3.66 -3.66
C ARG A 691 9.35 2.62 -4.65
N ASN A 692 10.06 1.61 -4.17
CA ASN A 692 10.59 0.54 -5.02
C ASN A 692 9.47 -0.25 -5.68
N LYS A 693 8.42 -0.61 -4.96
CA LYS A 693 7.24 -1.30 -5.50
C LYS A 693 6.53 -0.46 -6.57
N ALA A 694 6.39 0.85 -6.35
CA ALA A 694 5.79 1.76 -7.34
C ALA A 694 6.61 1.80 -8.64
N ILE A 695 7.94 1.91 -8.55
CA ILE A 695 8.83 1.89 -9.72
C ILE A 695 8.73 0.55 -10.45
N VAL A 696 8.77 -0.57 -9.73
CA VAL A 696 8.64 -1.92 -10.31
C VAL A 696 7.29 -2.10 -10.99
N ALA A 697 6.20 -1.61 -10.38
CA ALA A 697 4.85 -1.66 -10.98
C ALA A 697 4.79 -0.92 -12.32
N ILE A 698 5.40 0.28 -12.39
CA ILE A 698 5.47 1.07 -13.63
C ILE A 698 6.26 0.30 -14.70
N ILE A 699 7.44 -0.22 -14.36
CA ILE A 699 8.30 -0.94 -15.31
C ILE A 699 7.58 -2.21 -15.83
N ILE A 700 7.00 -3.02 -14.95
CA ILE A 700 6.32 -4.26 -15.34
C ILE A 700 5.07 -3.97 -16.17
N SER A 701 4.30 -2.94 -15.79
CA SER A 701 3.15 -2.49 -16.56
C SER A 701 3.55 -2.08 -17.98
N MET A 702 4.59 -1.25 -18.12
CA MET A 702 5.08 -0.80 -19.41
C MET A 702 5.63 -1.96 -20.27
N LEU A 703 6.40 -2.88 -19.67
CA LEU A 703 6.88 -4.07 -20.35
C LEU A 703 5.73 -4.97 -20.83
N GLY A 704 4.73 -5.19 -19.98
CA GLY A 704 3.55 -5.97 -20.34
C GLY A 704 2.79 -5.37 -21.52
N ILE A 705 2.62 -4.05 -21.53
CA ILE A 705 2.01 -3.30 -22.62
C ILE A 705 2.85 -3.45 -23.90
N ILE A 706 4.17 -3.25 -23.82
CA ILE A 706 5.07 -3.35 -24.97
C ILE A 706 5.00 -4.75 -25.59
N ILE A 707 5.06 -5.79 -24.77
CA ILE A 707 4.97 -7.19 -25.21
C ILE A 707 3.62 -7.44 -25.90
N TYR A 708 2.52 -6.98 -25.29
CA TYR A 708 1.19 -7.15 -25.86
C TYR A 708 1.04 -6.48 -27.22
N ILE A 709 1.47 -5.21 -27.32
CA ILE A 709 1.35 -4.45 -28.57
C ILE A 709 2.29 -5.01 -29.65
N ALA A 710 3.52 -5.40 -29.31
CA ALA A 710 4.46 -6.03 -30.24
C ALA A 710 3.94 -7.36 -30.79
N TRP A 711 3.21 -8.13 -29.99
CA TRP A 711 2.56 -9.37 -30.42
C TRP A 711 1.32 -9.12 -31.30
N ARG A 712 0.55 -8.07 -30.97
CA ARG A 712 -0.76 -7.78 -31.61
C ARG A 712 -0.66 -6.92 -32.87
N PHE A 713 0.32 -6.01 -32.92
CA PHE A 713 0.54 -5.05 -34.01
C PHE A 713 1.93 -5.22 -34.64
N GLU A 714 2.13 -4.63 -35.84
CA GLU A 714 3.46 -4.53 -36.40
C GLU A 714 4.39 -3.72 -35.50
N PHE A 715 5.68 -4.07 -35.43
CA PHE A 715 6.70 -3.49 -34.55
C PHE A 715 6.73 -1.95 -34.54
N ILE A 716 6.51 -1.33 -35.70
CA ILE A 716 6.50 0.14 -35.85
C ILE A 716 5.36 0.79 -35.07
N PHE A 717 4.17 0.18 -35.09
CA PHE A 717 3.04 0.66 -34.30
C PHE A 717 3.27 0.45 -32.80
N GLY A 718 3.93 -0.65 -32.44
CA GLY A 718 4.32 -0.93 -31.07
C GLY A 718 5.23 0.15 -30.49
N ILE A 719 6.27 0.54 -31.20
CA ILE A 719 7.18 1.61 -30.79
C ILE A 719 6.45 2.95 -30.68
N GLY A 720 5.62 3.29 -31.71
CA GLY A 720 4.86 4.54 -31.69
C GLY A 720 3.93 4.65 -30.48
N ALA A 721 3.23 3.57 -30.15
CA ALA A 721 2.36 3.49 -28.97
C ALA A 721 3.14 3.62 -27.65
N THR A 722 4.25 2.90 -27.52
CA THR A 722 5.11 2.95 -26.34
C THR A 722 5.64 4.36 -26.08
N ILE A 723 6.18 5.03 -27.12
CA ILE A 723 6.70 6.40 -26.98
C ILE A 723 5.57 7.36 -26.57
N ALA A 724 4.37 7.22 -27.15
CA ALA A 724 3.23 8.05 -26.78
C ALA A 724 2.82 7.83 -25.31
N THR A 725 2.77 6.59 -24.84
CA THR A 725 2.44 6.28 -23.44
C THR A 725 3.49 6.84 -22.47
N PHE A 726 4.78 6.71 -22.79
CA PHE A 726 5.84 7.33 -21.99
C PHE A 726 5.72 8.86 -21.96
N HIS A 727 5.46 9.46 -23.12
CA HIS A 727 5.21 10.90 -23.22
C HIS A 727 4.07 11.33 -22.28
N ASP A 728 2.96 10.60 -22.26
CA ASP A 728 1.78 10.99 -21.49
C ASP A 728 2.05 10.94 -19.98
N VAL A 729 2.68 9.87 -19.51
CA VAL A 729 3.08 9.73 -18.10
C VAL A 729 4.09 10.81 -17.70
N LEU A 730 5.11 11.05 -18.52
CA LEU A 730 6.12 12.09 -18.25
C LEU A 730 5.53 13.49 -18.28
N ALA A 731 4.63 13.78 -19.23
CA ALA A 731 3.99 15.09 -19.33
C ALA A 731 3.17 15.41 -18.07
N VAL A 732 2.34 14.48 -17.60
CA VAL A 732 1.56 14.66 -16.37
C VAL A 732 2.47 14.80 -15.16
N LEU A 733 3.51 13.97 -15.03
CA LEU A 733 4.49 14.06 -13.96
C LEU A 733 5.23 15.40 -13.95
N GLY A 734 5.62 15.88 -15.13
CA GLY A 734 6.27 17.19 -15.30
C GLY A 734 5.37 18.36 -14.90
N ILE A 735 4.08 18.30 -15.29
CA ILE A 735 3.10 19.32 -14.92
C ILE A 735 2.89 19.32 -13.39
N PHE A 736 2.77 18.17 -12.75
CA PHE A 736 2.63 18.02 -11.31
C PHE A 736 3.84 18.64 -10.58
N TYR A 737 5.04 18.34 -11.06
CA TYR A 737 6.27 18.90 -10.50
C TYR A 737 6.32 20.43 -10.64
N LEU A 738 5.93 20.98 -11.80
CA LEU A 738 5.92 22.41 -12.08
C LEU A 738 4.95 23.18 -11.17
N PHE A 739 3.77 22.62 -10.93
CA PHE A 739 2.73 23.22 -10.07
C PHE A 739 2.85 22.82 -8.59
N HIS A 740 3.91 22.12 -8.20
CA HIS A 740 4.15 21.65 -6.83
C HIS A 740 3.00 20.80 -6.27
N VAL A 741 2.27 20.08 -7.14
CA VAL A 741 1.23 19.16 -6.71
C VAL A 741 1.88 17.95 -6.07
N GLU A 742 1.28 17.43 -5.00
CA GLU A 742 1.81 16.31 -4.24
C GLU A 742 1.74 15.00 -5.03
N ILE A 743 2.85 14.26 -5.07
CA ILE A 743 2.91 12.93 -5.69
C ILE A 743 2.71 11.88 -4.61
N THR A 744 1.47 11.49 -4.45
CA THR A 744 1.03 10.43 -3.53
C THR A 744 0.98 9.08 -4.23
N LEU A 745 0.77 8.03 -3.48
CA LEU A 745 0.56 6.67 -4.00
C LEU A 745 -0.71 6.58 -4.89
N LEU A 746 -1.71 7.41 -4.61
CA LEU A 746 -2.91 7.58 -5.44
C LEU A 746 -2.60 8.21 -6.80
N VAL A 747 -1.73 9.23 -6.84
CA VAL A 747 -1.28 9.85 -8.08
C VAL A 747 -0.52 8.85 -8.95
N VAL A 748 0.37 8.04 -8.37
CA VAL A 748 1.05 6.95 -9.09
C VAL A 748 0.04 5.94 -9.66
N THR A 749 -1.01 5.63 -8.91
CA THR A 749 -2.11 4.78 -9.39
C THR A 749 -2.83 5.41 -10.58
N ALA A 750 -3.07 6.73 -10.56
CA ALA A 750 -3.63 7.47 -11.69
C ALA A 750 -2.72 7.43 -12.91
N LEU A 751 -1.41 7.62 -12.74
CA LEU A 751 -0.43 7.55 -13.84
C LEU A 751 -0.37 6.16 -14.50
N LEU A 752 -0.42 5.09 -13.71
CA LEU A 752 -0.49 3.72 -14.22
C LEU A 752 -1.81 3.45 -14.97
N THR A 753 -2.91 3.94 -14.41
CA THR A 753 -4.24 3.83 -15.05
C THR A 753 -4.28 4.61 -16.36
N LEU A 754 -3.70 5.81 -16.36
CA LEU A 754 -3.54 6.63 -17.56
C LEU A 754 -2.74 5.90 -18.65
N ALA A 755 -1.64 5.23 -18.29
CA ALA A 755 -0.83 4.48 -19.25
C ALA A 755 -1.66 3.41 -19.99
N GLY A 756 -2.55 2.71 -19.28
CA GLY A 756 -3.48 1.75 -19.90
C GLY A 756 -4.58 2.42 -20.74
N TYR A 757 -5.15 3.51 -20.23
CA TYR A 757 -6.25 4.22 -20.88
C TYR A 757 -5.82 4.99 -22.14
N SER A 758 -4.69 5.71 -22.09
CA SER A 758 -4.17 6.48 -23.23
C SER A 758 -3.89 5.60 -24.46
N LEU A 759 -3.50 4.34 -24.21
CA LEU A 759 -3.33 3.37 -25.28
C LEU A 759 -4.61 3.02 -26.02
N THR A 760 -5.77 3.11 -25.38
CA THR A 760 -7.06 2.81 -26.00
C THR A 760 -7.28 3.65 -27.25
N ASP A 761 -7.08 4.96 -27.15
CA ASP A 761 -7.20 5.87 -28.30
C ASP A 761 -6.11 5.62 -29.36
N THR A 762 -4.88 5.37 -28.92
CA THR A 762 -3.77 5.08 -29.83
C THR A 762 -4.01 3.80 -30.64
N VAL A 763 -4.49 2.73 -30.01
CA VAL A 763 -4.84 1.45 -30.65
C VAL A 763 -5.91 1.64 -31.72
N VAL A 764 -6.91 2.45 -31.41
CA VAL A 764 -8.00 2.77 -32.33
C VAL A 764 -7.51 3.51 -33.57
N VAL A 765 -6.68 4.54 -33.37
CA VAL A 765 -6.09 5.30 -34.48
C VAL A 765 -5.21 4.37 -35.35
N PHE A 766 -4.42 3.52 -34.73
CA PHE A 766 -3.54 2.58 -35.43
C PHE A 766 -4.31 1.49 -36.17
N ASP A 767 -5.39 0.97 -35.61
CA ASP A 767 -6.27 0.02 -36.29
C ASP A 767 -6.87 0.67 -37.56
N ARG A 768 -7.29 1.93 -37.47
CA ARG A 768 -7.81 2.66 -38.64
C ARG A 768 -6.73 2.94 -39.70
N ILE A 769 -5.53 3.33 -39.27
CA ILE A 769 -4.39 3.52 -40.18
C ILE A 769 -4.08 2.21 -40.89
N ARG A 770 -4.03 1.08 -40.20
CA ARG A 770 -3.78 -0.25 -40.79
C ARG A 770 -4.87 -0.66 -41.76
N GLU A 771 -6.15 -0.46 -41.43
CA GLU A 771 -7.30 -0.72 -42.28
C GLU A 771 -7.21 0.09 -43.60
N ASN A 772 -6.92 1.39 -43.49
CA ASN A 772 -6.82 2.27 -44.66
C ASN A 772 -5.57 1.99 -45.49
N LEU A 773 -4.44 1.62 -44.92
CA LEU A 773 -3.24 1.20 -45.64
C LEU A 773 -3.46 -0.07 -46.49
N ALA A 774 -4.32 -0.99 -45.98
CA ALA A 774 -4.68 -2.20 -46.73
C ALA A 774 -5.66 -1.95 -47.89
N ARG A 775 -6.50 -0.92 -47.78
CA ARG A 775 -7.61 -0.69 -48.74
C ARG A 775 -7.40 0.47 -49.70
N LYS A 776 -6.69 1.50 -49.30
CA LYS A 776 -6.52 2.76 -50.05
C LYS A 776 -5.14 2.89 -50.65
N ARG A 777 -5.09 3.41 -51.90
CA ARG A 777 -3.85 3.76 -52.57
C ARG A 777 -3.60 5.26 -52.42
N GLY A 778 -2.39 5.68 -52.09
CA GLY A 778 -2.03 7.09 -51.92
C GLY A 778 -0.71 7.27 -51.17
N LYS A 779 -0.28 8.52 -50.97
CA LYS A 779 0.91 8.81 -50.16
C LYS A 779 0.64 8.49 -48.72
N LEU A 780 1.64 7.95 -48.01
CA LEU A 780 1.53 7.55 -46.60
C LEU A 780 0.95 8.65 -45.69
N GLY A 781 1.41 9.90 -45.82
CA GLY A 781 0.93 11.02 -45.05
C GLY A 781 -0.55 11.35 -45.28
N GLU A 782 -1.03 11.22 -46.54
CA GLU A 782 -2.43 11.43 -46.88
C GLU A 782 -3.34 10.36 -46.26
N ILE A 783 -2.86 9.08 -46.27
CA ILE A 783 -3.59 7.96 -45.68
C ILE A 783 -3.66 8.12 -44.14
N ILE A 784 -2.57 8.52 -43.47
CA ILE A 784 -2.54 8.76 -42.04
C ILE A 784 -3.46 9.92 -41.69
N ASN A 785 -3.38 11.06 -42.38
CA ASN A 785 -4.25 12.21 -42.15
C ASN A 785 -5.72 11.82 -42.30
N LEU A 786 -6.05 11.10 -43.36
CA LEU A 786 -7.40 10.61 -43.60
C LEU A 786 -7.88 9.70 -42.46
N SER A 787 -7.03 8.77 -42.02
CA SER A 787 -7.37 7.84 -40.92
C SER A 787 -7.63 8.56 -39.60
N VAL A 788 -6.77 9.54 -39.26
CA VAL A 788 -6.96 10.36 -38.04
C VAL A 788 -8.24 11.18 -38.12
N ASN A 789 -8.52 11.83 -39.27
CA ASN A 789 -9.75 12.61 -39.46
C ASN A 789 -11.02 11.71 -39.36
N GLU A 790 -10.97 10.48 -39.85
CA GLU A 790 -12.10 9.52 -39.77
C GLU A 790 -12.42 9.10 -38.32
N VAL A 791 -11.43 9.02 -37.43
CA VAL A 791 -11.62 8.61 -36.04
C VAL A 791 -11.69 9.78 -35.05
N LEU A 792 -11.42 11.01 -35.50
CA LEU A 792 -11.33 12.21 -34.66
C LEU A 792 -12.59 12.45 -33.81
N SER A 793 -13.78 12.38 -34.43
CA SER A 793 -15.06 12.55 -33.73
C SER A 793 -15.19 11.56 -32.58
N ARG A 794 -14.83 10.32 -32.82
CA ARG A 794 -14.88 9.24 -31.85
C ARG A 794 -13.92 9.49 -30.69
N THR A 795 -12.64 9.78 -30.97
CA THR A 795 -11.62 10.03 -29.95
C THR A 795 -12.04 11.20 -29.02
N ILE A 796 -12.61 12.27 -29.60
CA ILE A 796 -13.11 13.40 -28.79
C ILE A 796 -14.28 12.98 -27.90
N ILE A 797 -15.22 12.17 -28.41
CA ILE A 797 -16.40 11.72 -27.64
C ILE A 797 -15.98 10.82 -26.49
N THR A 798 -15.13 9.81 -26.76
CA THR A 798 -14.63 8.89 -25.72
C THR A 798 -13.86 9.62 -24.64
N SER A 799 -12.96 10.52 -25.03
CA SER A 799 -12.24 11.37 -24.06
C SER A 799 -13.18 12.30 -23.29
N SER A 800 -14.24 12.83 -23.93
CA SER A 800 -15.22 13.70 -23.26
C SER A 800 -16.03 12.96 -22.20
N THR A 801 -16.42 11.71 -22.42
CA THR A 801 -17.18 10.92 -21.42
C THR A 801 -16.36 10.67 -20.17
N VAL A 802 -15.09 10.27 -20.30
CA VAL A 802 -14.19 10.09 -19.17
C VAL A 802 -13.86 11.44 -18.52
N PHE A 803 -13.61 12.48 -19.31
CA PHE A 803 -13.34 13.83 -18.81
C PHE A 803 -14.47 14.37 -17.94
N LEU A 804 -15.73 14.21 -18.32
CA LEU A 804 -16.90 14.62 -17.54
C LEU A 804 -16.97 13.93 -16.18
N VAL A 805 -16.70 12.64 -16.16
CA VAL A 805 -16.70 11.85 -14.92
C VAL A 805 -15.57 12.27 -13.99
N VAL A 806 -14.36 12.43 -14.53
CA VAL A 806 -13.20 12.83 -13.73
C VAL A 806 -13.31 14.28 -13.27
N LEU A 807 -13.96 15.16 -14.06
CA LEU A 807 -14.26 16.53 -13.67
C LEU A 807 -15.26 16.57 -12.49
N ALA A 808 -16.28 15.74 -12.50
CA ALA A 808 -17.19 15.57 -11.37
C ALA A 808 -16.43 15.06 -10.13
N LEU A 809 -15.50 14.13 -10.31
CA LEU A 809 -14.65 13.62 -9.23
C LEU A 809 -13.74 14.72 -8.65
N TYR A 810 -13.17 15.57 -9.49
CA TYR A 810 -12.30 16.67 -9.07
C TYR A 810 -13.05 17.71 -8.19
N PHE A 811 -14.26 18.09 -8.57
CA PHE A 811 -15.02 19.11 -7.83
C PHE A 811 -15.79 18.56 -6.63
N PHE A 812 -16.27 17.32 -6.71
CA PHE A 812 -17.17 16.73 -5.70
C PHE A 812 -16.60 15.52 -4.96
N GLY A 813 -15.45 14.97 -5.39
CA GLY A 813 -14.85 13.74 -4.82
C GLY A 813 -14.12 13.96 -3.49
N GLY A 814 -13.98 15.18 -3.02
CA GLY A 814 -13.26 15.51 -1.79
C GLY A 814 -11.75 15.63 -1.98
N VAL A 815 -11.07 16.05 -0.91
CA VAL A 815 -9.65 16.41 -0.95
C VAL A 815 -8.78 15.22 -1.32
N VAL A 816 -9.07 14.03 -0.78
CA VAL A 816 -8.25 12.82 -0.97
C VAL A 816 -8.22 12.35 -2.44
N LEU A 817 -9.34 12.50 -3.17
CA LEU A 817 -9.44 12.07 -4.57
C LEU A 817 -9.09 13.17 -5.58
N ARG A 818 -8.86 14.40 -5.11
CA ARG A 818 -8.67 15.58 -5.96
C ARG A 818 -7.42 15.46 -6.84
N ASP A 819 -6.28 15.06 -6.25
CA ASP A 819 -5.02 14.95 -6.99
C ASP A 819 -5.04 13.77 -7.97
N PHE A 820 -5.69 12.67 -7.60
CA PHE A 820 -5.98 11.57 -8.52
C PHE A 820 -6.81 12.05 -9.71
N ALA A 821 -7.88 12.78 -9.44
CA ALA A 821 -8.76 13.33 -10.48
C ALA A 821 -8.01 14.33 -11.37
N LEU A 822 -7.17 15.20 -10.80
CA LEU A 822 -6.34 16.15 -11.55
C LEU A 822 -5.36 15.40 -12.48
N ALA A 823 -4.69 14.35 -11.99
CA ALA A 823 -3.80 13.53 -12.81
C ALA A 823 -4.56 12.90 -13.99
N MET A 824 -5.77 12.39 -13.75
CA MET A 824 -6.61 11.82 -14.80
C MET A 824 -7.13 12.88 -15.79
N ILE A 825 -7.52 14.08 -15.34
CA ILE A 825 -7.92 15.20 -16.21
C ILE A 825 -6.79 15.55 -17.18
N LEU A 826 -5.61 15.82 -16.64
CA LEU A 826 -4.42 16.13 -17.45
C LEU A 826 -4.07 14.96 -18.36
N GLY A 827 -4.14 13.73 -17.83
CA GLY A 827 -3.85 12.53 -18.56
C GLY A 827 -4.78 12.28 -19.74
N VAL A 828 -6.08 12.48 -19.59
CA VAL A 828 -7.07 12.38 -20.69
C VAL A 828 -6.78 13.43 -21.77
N LEU A 829 -6.48 14.66 -21.39
CA LEU A 829 -6.16 15.74 -22.35
C LEU A 829 -4.86 15.44 -23.10
N VAL A 830 -3.80 15.06 -22.39
CA VAL A 830 -2.49 14.73 -22.95
C VAL A 830 -2.58 13.46 -23.81
N GLY A 831 -3.28 12.41 -23.36
CA GLY A 831 -3.45 11.15 -24.11
C GLY A 831 -4.24 11.32 -25.40
N THR A 832 -5.29 12.14 -25.37
CA THR A 832 -6.03 12.50 -26.61
C THR A 832 -5.15 13.27 -27.60
N TYR A 833 -4.33 14.20 -27.11
CA TYR A 833 -3.34 14.89 -27.92
C TYR A 833 -2.27 13.93 -28.49
N SER A 834 -1.72 13.07 -27.67
CA SER A 834 -0.58 12.23 -28.02
C SER A 834 -0.91 11.15 -29.06
N SER A 835 -2.12 10.57 -29.01
CA SER A 835 -2.59 9.59 -30.00
C SER A 835 -2.61 10.16 -31.42
N ILE A 836 -2.96 11.45 -31.54
CA ILE A 836 -3.08 12.16 -32.81
C ILE A 836 -1.73 12.76 -33.24
N PHE A 837 -1.09 13.51 -32.35
CA PHE A 837 0.06 14.38 -32.67
C PHE A 837 1.44 13.78 -32.33
N VAL A 838 1.50 12.67 -31.56
CA VAL A 838 2.76 11.99 -31.21
C VAL A 838 2.81 10.62 -31.88
N ALA A 839 1.90 9.73 -31.56
CA ALA A 839 1.91 8.34 -32.02
C ALA A 839 1.83 8.22 -33.56
N SER A 840 0.87 8.91 -34.17
CA SER A 840 0.65 8.84 -35.63
C SER A 840 1.79 9.45 -36.45
N PRO A 841 2.36 10.61 -36.08
CA PRO A 841 3.54 11.15 -36.79
C PRO A 841 4.82 10.34 -36.59
N ILE A 842 5.00 9.65 -35.47
CA ILE A 842 6.14 8.73 -35.27
C ILE A 842 6.07 7.56 -36.28
N VAL A 843 4.89 6.95 -36.41
CA VAL A 843 4.67 5.89 -37.43
C VAL A 843 4.94 6.41 -38.84
N TYR A 844 4.52 7.65 -39.15
CA TYR A 844 4.80 8.28 -40.42
C TYR A 844 6.31 8.46 -40.67
N ALA A 845 7.03 9.02 -39.69
CA ALA A 845 8.46 9.28 -39.80
C ALA A 845 9.27 8.00 -40.06
N TRP A 846 8.99 6.96 -39.31
CA TRP A 846 9.69 5.68 -39.38
C TRP A 846 9.42 4.93 -40.68
N ARG A 847 8.17 4.83 -41.10
CA ARG A 847 7.78 4.11 -42.30
C ARG A 847 8.25 4.81 -43.59
N LYS A 848 8.35 6.15 -43.55
CA LYS A 848 8.94 6.95 -44.62
C LYS A 848 10.44 6.70 -44.77
N GLU A 849 11.12 6.55 -43.63
CA GLU A 849 12.55 6.27 -43.59
C GLU A 849 12.88 4.85 -44.04
N SER A 850 12.11 3.86 -43.67
CA SER A 850 12.19 2.47 -44.10
C SER A 850 12.05 2.34 -45.62
N LYS A 851 11.04 2.95 -46.23
CA LYS A 851 10.90 2.98 -47.71
C LYS A 851 12.03 3.70 -48.42
N ARG A 852 12.61 4.75 -47.84
CA ARG A 852 13.79 5.40 -48.36
C ARG A 852 15.03 4.47 -48.39
N VAL A 853 15.18 3.66 -47.36
CA VAL A 853 16.27 2.69 -47.23
C VAL A 853 16.09 1.56 -48.23
N GLU A 854 14.86 1.02 -48.42
CA GLU A 854 14.56 -0.01 -49.41
C GLU A 854 14.82 0.50 -50.82
N VAL A 855 14.32 1.67 -51.21
CA VAL A 855 14.55 2.26 -52.55
C VAL A 855 16.03 2.56 -52.77
N LYS A 856 16.80 2.97 -51.78
CA LYS A 856 18.24 3.10 -51.88
C LYS A 856 18.94 1.74 -52.07
N ARG A 857 18.51 0.72 -51.41
CA ARG A 857 19.04 -0.64 -51.48
C ARG A 857 18.77 -1.27 -52.85
N GLU A 858 17.54 -1.14 -53.38
CA GLU A 858 17.19 -1.58 -54.74
C GLU A 858 18.01 -0.85 -55.80
N LYS A 859 18.18 0.48 -55.69
CA LYS A 859 19.02 1.24 -56.61
C LYS A 859 20.51 0.83 -56.56
N VAL A 860 21.03 0.50 -55.41
CA VAL A 860 22.40 0.01 -55.25
C VAL A 860 22.55 -1.37 -55.90
N ILE A 861 21.59 -2.28 -55.69
CA ILE A 861 21.58 -3.63 -56.31
C ILE A 861 21.44 -3.53 -57.83
N GLU A 862 20.58 -2.63 -58.34
CA GLU A 862 20.48 -2.37 -59.78
C GLU A 862 21.77 -1.80 -60.36
N LEU A 863 22.42 -0.87 -59.66
CA LEU A 863 23.70 -0.31 -60.11
C LEU A 863 24.83 -1.35 -60.12
N GLU A 864 24.85 -2.23 -59.11
CA GLU A 864 25.82 -3.35 -59.06
C GLU A 864 25.55 -4.37 -60.17
N ALA A 865 24.30 -4.74 -60.43
CA ALA A 865 23.90 -5.59 -61.49
C ALA A 865 24.22 -4.99 -62.90
N GLN A 866 24.02 -3.66 -63.02
CA GLN A 866 24.42 -2.95 -64.23
C GLN A 866 25.95 -2.90 -64.43
N LYS A 867 26.72 -2.76 -63.35
CA LYS A 867 28.19 -2.84 -63.41
C LYS A 867 28.67 -4.25 -63.85
N GLN A 868 28.12 -5.30 -63.29
CA GLN A 868 28.43 -6.68 -63.59
C GLN A 868 28.13 -6.98 -65.09
N ARG A 869 26.95 -6.56 -65.55
CA ARG A 869 26.61 -6.71 -67.02
C ARG A 869 27.54 -5.90 -67.95
N ARG A 870 28.09 -4.76 -67.46
CA ARG A 870 29.08 -3.99 -68.24
C ARG A 870 30.45 -4.68 -68.27
N GLU A 871 30.85 -5.33 -67.22
CA GLU A 871 32.09 -6.08 -67.08
C GLU A 871 32.03 -7.37 -67.92
N GLU A 872 30.91 -8.10 -67.86
CA GLU A 872 30.71 -9.27 -68.77
C GLU A 872 30.72 -8.91 -70.23
N LYS A 873 30.16 -7.76 -70.63
CA LYS A 873 30.23 -7.28 -72.04
C LYS A 873 31.64 -6.83 -72.47
N LYS A 874 32.50 -6.48 -71.54
CA LYS A 874 33.91 -6.14 -71.83
C LYS A 874 34.76 -7.39 -71.99
N THR A 875 34.45 -8.47 -71.28
CA THR A 875 35.18 -9.77 -71.40
C THR A 875 34.78 -10.62 -72.63
N THR A 876 33.59 -10.35 -73.19
CA THR A 876 33.09 -11.06 -74.40
C THR A 876 33.36 -10.40 -75.71
N LYS A 877 34.23 -9.36 -75.84
CA LYS A 877 34.67 -8.84 -77.14
C LYS A 877 35.63 -9.85 -77.77
N PRO A 878 35.33 -10.36 -78.97
CA PRO A 878 36.24 -11.30 -79.70
C PRO A 878 37.52 -10.59 -80.10
N ALA A 879 38.64 -11.27 -79.89
CA ALA A 879 39.96 -10.82 -80.28
C ALA A 879 40.00 -10.48 -81.74
N PRO A 880 40.74 -9.44 -82.24
CA PRO A 880 40.81 -9.06 -83.63
C PRO A 880 41.49 -10.15 -84.40
N LYS A 881 40.82 -10.60 -85.46
CA LYS A 881 41.39 -11.59 -86.49
C LYS A 881 42.68 -11.00 -87.13
N LYS A 882 43.80 -11.67 -86.91
CA LYS A 882 45.04 -11.39 -87.57
C LYS A 882 44.83 -11.69 -89.05
N LYS A 883 44.97 -10.72 -90.00
CA LYS A 883 45.07 -10.90 -91.45
C LYS A 883 46.40 -11.59 -91.78
N SER A 884 46.29 -12.81 -92.30
CA SER A 884 47.42 -13.44 -92.89
C SER A 884 47.62 -12.87 -94.35
N GLY A 885 48.68 -12.05 -94.50
CA GLY A 885 49.15 -11.68 -95.82
C GLY A 885 49.98 -12.82 -96.47
N LYS A 886 49.58 -13.19 -97.59
CA LYS A 886 50.40 -14.00 -98.52
C LYS A 886 51.47 -13.12 -99.22
N LYS A 887 52.65 -13.44 -99.05
CA LYS A 887 53.69 -13.78 -99.99
C LYS A 887 54.80 -14.51 -99.24
#